data_f01688f438583dd836ac966cd26a209c
#
_entry.id   f01688f438583dd836ac966cd26a209c
#
_cell.length_a   1.000
_cell.length_b   1.000
_cell.length_c   1.000
_cell.angle_alpha   90.00
_cell.angle_beta   90.00
_cell.angle_gamma   90.00
#
_symmetry.space_group_name_H-M   'P 1'
#
loop_
_entity.id
_entity.type
_entity.pdbx_description
1 polymer ?
#
loop_
_entity_poly.entity_id
_entity_poly.type
_entity_poly.pdbx_seq_one_letter_code
_entity_poly.pdbx_strand_id
1 'polypeptide(L)'
;MISVYTLFIVSAVISILLYCAPKTAVKVGFGLGAISCFYAMCHFVANMGVSDSFVLGGTFLYAPKFALSPLGNFFSFVVVFIGFASSVYGMSYAEEYIGKANIGVFACLFNTFILSMLLVISADNVFCFAVLWELMTLISSFLIIVNDGKGTLKAVMVYLGIAQIGAFCITCGLLIIANYAGSFEFAEWGKVNMPMGASVAAFVLFLVGFGSKAGMWPFHVWLPQAHPAAPSNVSALMSGVMIKVALFTLVKFTLFLPLSIYFGLAVLILGAASSLFGVLYALCQHDFKALLAYHSVENIGIILLGLGTGIYGVAAGNVTLAAVGFLAGCYHVVNHAIFKGLLFLCAGSVIHATHTQNMDVLGGLAKKMPLTAVGMFIGIMGIAALPPVNGFVSEWFTYQGMLQGAKESGIFIRYAFSLAVVALALTGVLVGMHLKLYAVIFAGTPRDEKIWENAKESPLGMVLGMIILMIGCVGFGVGAHFIVDYIMQAVNSITSNSGYVASLGASSITSPLGSIVSTPLIAVILCSTMLLPFIILAVMKANRDKPRETDPWACGFKYSPRMQMTGGPFTGDLRKIMDWLFRGHKRRIEQNGYFGPIEYHNHPQDIWWTMIYQPVIDWSKKVADKIGIIQSGYANLYTLYILIYLCAILGVGYFLI
;
A
#
# COMPACT_ATOMS: atom_id res chain seq x y z
N MET A 1 18.88 11.64 13.23
CA MET A 1 18.08 12.09 12.08
C MET A 1 18.91 12.79 11.00
N ILE A 2 19.62 13.87 11.27
CA ILE A 2 20.34 14.67 10.25
C ILE A 2 21.25 13.80 9.36
N SER A 3 22.05 12.90 9.91
CA SER A 3 22.92 11.99 9.16
C SER A 3 22.15 11.09 8.18
N VAL A 4 20.97 10.63 8.56
CA VAL A 4 20.11 9.82 7.69
C VAL A 4 19.68 10.65 6.46
N TYR A 5 19.16 11.85 6.66
CA TYR A 5 18.68 12.71 5.57
C TYR A 5 19.83 13.15 4.65
N THR A 6 21.00 13.48 5.25
CA THR A 6 22.19 13.84 4.47
C THR A 6 22.62 12.70 3.55
N LEU A 7 22.59 11.44 4.00
CA LEU A 7 22.94 10.30 3.15
C LEU A 7 22.01 10.16 1.95
N PHE A 8 20.69 10.34 2.12
CA PHE A 8 19.75 10.30 1.00
C PHE A 8 19.93 11.47 0.04
N ILE A 9 20.22 12.68 0.55
CA ILE A 9 20.53 13.85 -0.30
C ILE A 9 21.78 13.57 -1.12
N VAL A 10 22.85 13.09 -0.49
CA VAL A 10 24.11 12.73 -1.18
C VAL A 10 23.86 11.63 -2.23
N SER A 11 23.08 10.61 -1.89
CA SER A 11 22.72 9.55 -2.83
C SER A 11 21.95 10.08 -4.04
N ALA A 12 21.00 11.00 -3.84
CA ALA A 12 20.25 11.63 -4.91
C ALA A 12 21.13 12.50 -5.80
N VAL A 13 22.03 13.33 -5.20
CA VAL A 13 22.96 14.19 -5.93
C VAL A 13 23.95 13.36 -6.74
N ILE A 14 24.54 12.31 -6.17
CA ILE A 14 25.45 11.43 -6.92
C ILE A 14 24.70 10.75 -8.07
N SER A 15 23.47 10.31 -7.85
CA SER A 15 22.64 9.68 -8.89
C SER A 15 22.43 10.60 -10.09
N ILE A 16 22.12 11.89 -9.86
CA ILE A 16 21.92 12.84 -10.96
C ILE A 16 23.23 13.20 -11.67
N LEU A 17 24.36 13.25 -10.95
CA LEU A 17 25.68 13.46 -11.56
C LEU A 17 26.07 12.33 -12.52
N LEU A 18 25.52 11.13 -12.34
CA LEU A 18 25.68 9.99 -13.23
C LEU A 18 24.74 10.00 -14.46
N TYR A 19 24.14 11.16 -14.79
CA TYR A 19 23.20 11.35 -15.90
C TYR A 19 23.69 10.76 -17.22
N CYS A 20 24.97 10.95 -17.56
CA CYS A 20 25.60 10.47 -18.79
C CYS A 20 26.17 9.04 -18.71
N ALA A 21 26.10 8.39 -17.54
CA ALA A 21 26.69 7.07 -17.30
C ALA A 21 25.63 6.05 -16.83
N PRO A 22 24.69 5.62 -17.71
CA PRO A 22 23.52 4.85 -17.30
C PRO A 22 23.83 3.53 -16.61
N LYS A 23 24.83 2.76 -17.09
CA LYS A 23 25.25 1.50 -16.46
C LYS A 23 25.81 1.69 -15.05
N THR A 24 26.56 2.76 -14.84
CA THR A 24 27.11 3.13 -13.53
C THR A 24 26.00 3.65 -12.62
N ALA A 25 25.06 4.45 -13.16
CA ALA A 25 23.92 4.99 -12.43
C ALA A 25 23.01 3.88 -11.89
N VAL A 26 22.78 2.78 -12.62
CA VAL A 26 22.04 1.61 -12.11
C VAL A 26 22.67 1.09 -10.82
N LYS A 27 23.97 0.78 -10.84
CA LYS A 27 24.63 0.14 -9.71
C LYS A 27 24.90 1.11 -8.57
N VAL A 28 25.47 2.27 -8.88
CA VAL A 28 25.87 3.26 -7.85
C VAL A 28 24.66 3.99 -7.28
N GLY A 29 23.72 4.46 -8.12
CA GLY A 29 22.54 5.20 -7.67
C GLY A 29 21.62 4.39 -6.76
N PHE A 30 21.26 3.19 -7.18
CA PHE A 30 20.46 2.28 -6.35
C PHE A 30 21.27 1.65 -5.22
N GLY A 31 22.58 1.40 -5.41
CA GLY A 31 23.47 0.90 -4.37
C GLY A 31 23.64 1.88 -3.21
N LEU A 32 23.83 3.17 -3.48
CA LEU A 32 23.86 4.22 -2.45
C LEU A 32 22.50 4.34 -1.75
N GLY A 33 21.39 4.20 -2.48
CA GLY A 33 20.07 4.11 -1.89
C GLY A 33 19.93 2.95 -0.91
N ALA A 34 20.44 1.77 -1.27
CA ALA A 34 20.46 0.60 -0.38
C ALA A 34 21.32 0.85 0.88
N ILE A 35 22.50 1.43 0.74
CA ILE A 35 23.38 1.77 1.88
C ILE A 35 22.70 2.78 2.79
N SER A 36 22.09 3.83 2.23
CA SER A 36 21.35 4.85 3.00
C SER A 36 20.18 4.24 3.76
N CYS A 37 19.41 3.36 3.13
CA CYS A 37 18.30 2.64 3.78
C CYS A 37 18.79 1.72 4.89
N PHE A 38 19.89 0.97 4.68
CA PHE A 38 20.45 0.09 5.70
C PHE A 38 20.94 0.86 6.93
N TYR A 39 21.68 1.96 6.72
CA TYR A 39 22.10 2.84 7.80
C TYR A 39 20.90 3.42 8.57
N ALA A 40 19.89 3.92 7.83
CA ALA A 40 18.68 4.47 8.42
C ALA A 40 17.88 3.41 9.20
N MET A 41 17.84 2.16 8.71
CA MET A 41 17.21 1.04 9.41
C MET A 41 17.87 0.79 10.76
N CYS A 42 19.19 0.71 10.81
CA CYS A 42 19.94 0.56 12.06
C CYS A 42 19.69 1.74 13.02
N HIS A 43 19.64 2.98 12.50
CA HIS A 43 19.37 4.17 13.29
C HIS A 43 17.96 4.14 13.91
N PHE A 44 16.91 3.82 13.15
CA PHE A 44 15.53 3.81 13.64
C PHE A 44 15.26 2.66 14.61
N VAL A 45 15.87 1.48 14.39
CA VAL A 45 15.78 0.37 15.34
C VAL A 45 16.44 0.73 16.68
N ALA A 46 17.62 1.35 16.66
CA ALA A 46 18.33 1.75 17.87
C ALA A 46 17.60 2.84 18.66
N ASN A 47 16.76 3.67 18.01
CA ASN A 47 16.06 4.80 18.60
C ASN A 47 14.53 4.61 18.66
N MET A 48 14.01 3.36 18.64
CA MET A 48 12.57 3.08 18.48
C MET A 48 11.71 3.78 19.54
N GLY A 49 12.13 3.75 20.80
CA GLY A 49 11.40 4.38 21.92
C GLY A 49 11.76 5.85 22.18
N VAL A 50 12.63 6.46 21.37
CA VAL A 50 13.19 7.80 21.65
C VAL A 50 12.57 8.83 20.71
N SER A 51 12.26 10.01 21.23
CA SER A 51 11.90 11.19 20.42
C SER A 51 13.17 11.98 20.09
N ASP A 52 13.32 12.39 18.83
CA ASP A 52 14.43 13.21 18.34
C ASP A 52 13.89 14.43 17.59
N SER A 53 14.56 15.58 17.69
CA SER A 53 14.14 16.80 17.00
C SER A 53 15.32 17.64 16.59
N PHE A 54 15.20 18.35 15.47
CA PHE A 54 16.16 19.35 15.04
C PHE A 54 15.51 20.46 14.25
N VAL A 55 16.17 21.61 14.20
CA VAL A 55 15.76 22.78 13.41
C VAL A 55 16.82 23.05 12.37
N LEU A 56 16.43 23.16 11.11
CA LEU A 56 17.32 23.68 10.08
C LEU A 56 17.39 25.19 10.25
N GLY A 57 18.54 25.69 10.73
CA GLY A 57 18.83 27.12 10.82
C GLY A 57 18.72 27.77 9.41
N GLY A 58 17.95 28.85 9.29
CA GLY A 58 17.76 29.54 8.02
C GLY A 58 17.20 30.94 8.21
N THR A 59 17.53 31.83 7.25
CA THR A 59 17.01 33.19 7.12
C THR A 59 15.62 33.23 6.46
N PHE A 60 14.96 32.11 6.30
CA PHE A 60 13.61 32.03 5.75
C PHE A 60 12.56 32.38 6.82
N LEU A 61 11.43 32.96 6.38
CA LEU A 61 10.28 33.35 7.20
C LEU A 61 9.81 32.28 8.19
N TYR A 62 10.17 31.00 7.98
CA TYR A 62 9.97 29.88 8.89
C TYR A 62 11.18 28.94 8.83
N ALA A 63 11.86 28.76 9.95
CA ALA A 63 12.88 27.72 10.05
C ALA A 63 12.22 26.33 10.04
N PRO A 64 12.52 25.44 9.07
CA PRO A 64 11.92 24.12 9.03
C PRO A 64 12.27 23.32 10.29
N LYS A 65 11.24 22.92 11.04
CA LYS A 65 11.37 22.07 12.23
C LYS A 65 10.99 20.64 11.90
N PHE A 66 11.76 19.72 12.42
CA PHE A 66 11.57 18.29 12.26
C PHE A 66 11.60 17.63 13.63
N ALA A 67 10.55 16.87 13.95
CA ALA A 67 10.45 16.09 15.19
C ALA A 67 9.97 14.67 14.86
N LEU A 68 10.63 13.69 15.44
CA LEU A 68 10.32 12.29 15.24
C LEU A 68 9.91 11.68 16.57
N SER A 69 8.64 11.29 16.68
CA SER A 69 8.10 10.56 17.83
C SER A 69 8.45 9.07 17.74
N PRO A 70 8.27 8.26 18.80
CA PRO A 70 8.41 6.80 18.71
C PRO A 70 7.54 6.17 17.63
N LEU A 71 6.31 6.65 17.44
CA LEU A 71 5.46 6.22 16.32
C LEU A 71 6.06 6.62 14.97
N GLY A 72 6.60 7.83 14.85
CA GLY A 72 7.31 8.28 13.65
C GLY A 72 8.56 7.43 13.36
N ASN A 73 9.32 7.03 14.37
CA ASN A 73 10.46 6.10 14.24
C ASN A 73 10.01 4.75 13.68
N PHE A 74 8.91 4.20 14.18
CA PHE A 74 8.33 2.95 13.68
C PHE A 74 7.95 3.04 12.20
N PHE A 75 7.22 4.09 11.79
CA PHE A 75 6.85 4.25 10.37
C PHE A 75 8.06 4.53 9.48
N SER A 76 9.05 5.28 9.97
CA SER A 76 10.31 5.51 9.26
C SER A 76 11.11 4.22 9.06
N PHE A 77 11.14 3.33 10.06
CA PHE A 77 11.71 1.99 9.91
C PHE A 77 11.03 1.21 8.79
N VAL A 78 9.69 1.22 8.72
CA VAL A 78 8.95 0.52 7.65
C VAL A 78 9.31 1.08 6.27
N VAL A 79 9.43 2.42 6.13
CA VAL A 79 9.84 3.09 4.89
C VAL A 79 11.20 2.60 4.42
N VAL A 80 12.21 2.62 5.31
CA VAL A 80 13.58 2.28 4.91
C VAL A 80 13.80 0.78 4.74
N PHE A 81 13.04 -0.07 5.42
CA PHE A 81 13.12 -1.51 5.25
C PHE A 81 12.67 -1.94 3.85
N ILE A 82 11.52 -1.44 3.38
CA ILE A 82 11.06 -1.69 2.01
C ILE A 82 11.95 -0.94 1.00
N GLY A 83 12.40 0.26 1.35
CA GLY A 83 13.37 1.04 0.57
C GLY A 83 14.66 0.27 0.31
N PHE A 84 15.20 -0.42 1.32
CA PHE A 84 16.38 -1.26 1.21
C PHE A 84 16.18 -2.39 0.19
N ALA A 85 15.15 -3.20 0.36
CA ALA A 85 14.87 -4.31 -0.54
C ALA A 85 14.61 -3.84 -1.99
N SER A 86 13.84 -2.74 -2.15
CA SER A 86 13.52 -2.17 -3.47
C SER A 86 14.73 -1.52 -4.15
N SER A 87 15.68 -0.97 -3.37
CA SER A 87 16.96 -0.44 -3.88
C SER A 87 17.87 -1.57 -4.35
N VAL A 88 18.03 -2.63 -3.56
CA VAL A 88 18.82 -3.83 -3.95
C VAL A 88 18.24 -4.44 -5.23
N TYR A 89 16.92 -4.59 -5.31
CA TYR A 89 16.22 -5.05 -6.51
C TYR A 89 16.50 -4.13 -7.71
N GLY A 90 16.47 -2.81 -7.50
CA GLY A 90 16.71 -1.78 -8.50
C GLY A 90 18.08 -1.84 -9.16
N MET A 91 19.12 -2.33 -8.46
CA MET A 91 20.48 -2.49 -8.98
C MET A 91 20.61 -3.41 -10.20
N SER A 92 19.60 -4.21 -10.49
CA SER A 92 19.49 -5.05 -11.69
C SER A 92 18.25 -4.71 -12.52
N TYR A 93 17.12 -4.46 -11.87
CA TYR A 93 15.86 -4.18 -12.56
C TYR A 93 15.91 -2.92 -13.43
N ALA A 94 16.61 -1.87 -12.98
CA ALA A 94 16.69 -0.63 -13.71
C ALA A 94 17.51 -0.73 -15.02
N GLU A 95 18.25 -1.82 -15.24
CA GLU A 95 18.94 -2.07 -16.52
C GLU A 95 17.97 -2.16 -17.71
N GLU A 96 16.72 -2.63 -17.47
CA GLU A 96 15.67 -2.71 -18.49
C GLU A 96 15.25 -1.35 -19.05
N TYR A 97 15.47 -0.28 -18.29
CA TYR A 97 15.12 1.09 -18.68
C TYR A 97 16.23 1.84 -19.39
N ILE A 98 17.43 1.25 -19.57
CA ILE A 98 18.52 1.84 -20.35
C ILE A 98 18.06 2.05 -21.81
N GLY A 99 18.12 3.29 -22.27
CA GLY A 99 17.64 3.68 -23.59
C GLY A 99 16.14 4.04 -23.66
N LYS A 100 15.35 3.73 -22.61
CA LYS A 100 13.93 4.14 -22.49
C LYS A 100 13.80 5.38 -21.59
N ALA A 101 14.59 5.46 -20.52
CA ALA A 101 14.60 6.58 -19.58
C ALA A 101 16.04 6.90 -19.15
N ASN A 102 16.24 8.10 -18.60
CA ASN A 102 17.52 8.44 -17.99
C ASN A 102 17.63 7.81 -16.60
N ILE A 103 18.58 6.89 -16.43
CA ILE A 103 18.74 6.11 -15.21
C ILE A 103 19.24 6.96 -14.04
N GLY A 104 20.10 7.95 -14.30
CA GLY A 104 20.55 8.88 -13.25
C GLY A 104 19.39 9.66 -12.63
N VAL A 105 18.48 10.16 -13.49
CA VAL A 105 17.24 10.81 -13.05
C VAL A 105 16.32 9.83 -12.31
N PHE A 106 16.15 8.61 -12.82
CA PHE A 106 15.33 7.60 -12.18
C PHE A 106 15.85 7.26 -10.76
N ALA A 107 17.14 7.01 -10.61
CA ALA A 107 17.75 6.72 -9.30
C ALA A 107 17.68 7.94 -8.36
N CYS A 108 17.88 9.16 -8.88
CA CYS A 108 17.72 10.40 -8.11
C CYS A 108 16.29 10.53 -7.58
N LEU A 109 15.29 10.41 -8.43
CA LEU A 109 13.87 10.47 -8.04
C LEU A 109 13.51 9.37 -7.04
N PHE A 110 14.06 8.16 -7.22
CA PHE A 110 13.81 7.03 -6.33
C PHE A 110 14.36 7.30 -4.91
N ASN A 111 15.61 7.78 -4.79
CA ASN A 111 16.22 8.12 -3.50
C ASN A 111 15.50 9.33 -2.85
N THR A 112 15.14 10.33 -3.65
CA THR A 112 14.38 11.50 -3.17
C THR A 112 12.96 11.13 -2.74
N PHE A 113 12.35 10.11 -3.37
CA PHE A 113 11.05 9.61 -2.95
C PHE A 113 11.09 9.00 -1.55
N ILE A 114 12.10 8.17 -1.25
CA ILE A 114 12.30 7.62 0.10
C ILE A 114 12.53 8.76 1.10
N LEU A 115 13.40 9.69 0.77
CA LEU A 115 13.67 10.87 1.61
C LEU A 115 12.41 11.70 1.87
N SER A 116 11.59 11.95 0.85
CA SER A 116 10.37 12.74 0.99
C SER A 116 9.37 12.11 1.98
N MET A 117 9.25 10.79 1.97
CA MET A 117 8.41 10.07 2.94
C MET A 117 8.93 10.22 4.39
N LEU A 118 10.25 10.12 4.58
CA LEU A 118 10.87 10.33 5.90
C LEU A 118 10.69 11.78 6.39
N LEU A 119 10.82 12.75 5.50
CA LEU A 119 10.63 14.16 5.81
C LEU A 119 9.18 14.49 6.16
N VAL A 120 8.19 13.91 5.45
CA VAL A 120 6.76 14.06 5.79
C VAL A 120 6.46 13.52 7.18
N ILE A 121 7.00 12.34 7.54
CA ILE A 121 6.79 11.73 8.86
C ILE A 121 7.35 12.61 9.98
N SER A 122 8.48 13.26 9.75
CA SER A 122 9.19 14.07 10.74
C SER A 122 8.83 15.56 10.74
N ALA A 123 8.05 16.04 9.76
CA ALA A 123 7.64 17.45 9.73
C ALA A 123 6.90 17.87 11.00
N ASP A 124 7.32 19.00 11.59
CA ASP A 124 6.75 19.53 12.84
C ASP A 124 6.13 20.92 12.68
N ASN A 125 5.77 21.30 11.46
CA ASN A 125 5.13 22.57 11.13
C ASN A 125 4.17 22.38 9.95
N VAL A 126 3.02 23.10 9.95
CA VAL A 126 1.97 23.02 8.93
C VAL A 126 2.52 23.29 7.52
N PHE A 127 3.31 24.36 7.33
CA PHE A 127 3.83 24.71 6.02
C PHE A 127 4.87 23.72 5.52
N CYS A 128 5.80 23.32 6.41
CA CYS A 128 6.80 22.30 6.09
C CYS A 128 6.13 20.98 5.68
N PHE A 129 5.12 20.54 6.44
CA PHE A 129 4.35 19.35 6.14
C PHE A 129 3.65 19.44 4.77
N ALA A 130 2.95 20.56 4.49
CA ALA A 130 2.21 20.73 3.24
C ALA A 130 3.15 20.69 2.01
N VAL A 131 4.29 21.40 2.06
CA VAL A 131 5.29 21.39 0.98
C VAL A 131 5.88 20.00 0.76
N LEU A 132 6.25 19.31 1.82
CA LEU A 132 6.84 17.97 1.73
C LEU A 132 5.83 16.91 1.27
N TRP A 133 4.55 17.07 1.63
CA TRP A 133 3.46 16.23 1.17
C TRP A 133 3.26 16.34 -0.35
N GLU A 134 3.27 17.57 -0.88
CA GLU A 134 3.20 17.81 -2.31
C GLU A 134 4.45 17.31 -3.04
N LEU A 135 5.63 17.52 -2.45
CA LEU A 135 6.90 17.01 -3.00
C LEU A 135 6.85 15.48 -3.15
N MET A 136 6.39 14.77 -2.13
CA MET A 136 6.20 13.30 -2.18
C MET A 136 5.25 12.90 -3.31
N THR A 137 4.16 13.66 -3.51
CA THR A 137 3.18 13.41 -4.57
C THR A 137 3.78 13.63 -5.96
N LEU A 138 4.49 14.74 -6.17
CA LEU A 138 5.13 15.06 -7.44
C LEU A 138 6.22 14.06 -7.81
N ILE A 139 7.10 13.71 -6.88
CA ILE A 139 8.17 12.73 -7.14
C ILE A 139 7.58 11.37 -7.51
N SER A 140 6.55 10.91 -6.79
CA SER A 140 5.89 9.63 -7.12
C SER A 140 5.22 9.66 -8.49
N SER A 141 4.65 10.80 -8.92
CA SER A 141 4.06 10.95 -10.25
C SER A 141 5.10 10.86 -11.37
N PHE A 142 6.28 11.48 -11.19
CA PHE A 142 7.39 11.35 -12.13
C PHE A 142 7.94 9.92 -12.19
N LEU A 143 7.99 9.23 -11.06
CA LEU A 143 8.41 7.82 -11.02
C LEU A 143 7.44 6.90 -11.77
N ILE A 144 6.13 7.19 -11.78
CA ILE A 144 5.15 6.44 -12.57
C ILE A 144 5.42 6.64 -14.07
N ILE A 145 5.77 7.86 -14.50
CA ILE A 145 6.02 8.21 -15.91
C ILE A 145 7.28 7.54 -16.46
N VAL A 146 8.24 7.14 -15.63
CA VAL A 146 9.46 6.43 -16.08
C VAL A 146 9.13 5.24 -16.99
N ASN A 147 8.00 4.58 -16.76
CA ASN A 147 7.49 3.52 -17.63
C ASN A 147 6.50 4.11 -18.65
N ASP A 148 7.01 4.70 -19.74
CA ASP A 148 6.24 5.39 -20.78
C ASP A 148 5.41 4.41 -21.62
N GLY A 149 4.32 3.90 -21.01
CA GLY A 149 3.36 2.99 -21.63
C GLY A 149 2.08 3.67 -22.10
N LYS A 150 1.32 2.98 -22.97
CA LYS A 150 -0.02 3.46 -23.36
C LYS A 150 -0.92 3.58 -22.14
N GLY A 151 -1.40 4.80 -21.85
CA GLY A 151 -2.28 5.09 -20.72
C GLY A 151 -1.58 5.55 -19.44
N THR A 152 -0.24 5.53 -19.37
CA THR A 152 0.52 6.01 -18.21
C THR A 152 0.17 7.45 -17.85
N LEU A 153 0.11 8.36 -18.83
CA LEU A 153 -0.25 9.76 -18.59
C LEU A 153 -1.67 9.88 -17.99
N LYS A 154 -2.65 9.09 -18.49
CA LYS A 154 -4.00 9.08 -17.92
C LYS A 154 -3.98 8.62 -16.46
N ALA A 155 -3.24 7.58 -16.14
CA ALA A 155 -3.11 7.07 -14.78
C ALA A 155 -2.50 8.12 -13.84
N VAL A 156 -1.46 8.84 -14.29
CA VAL A 156 -0.83 9.93 -13.53
C VAL A 156 -1.78 11.09 -13.34
N MET A 157 -2.54 11.49 -14.36
CA MET A 157 -3.51 12.59 -14.23
C MET A 157 -4.63 12.26 -13.24
N VAL A 158 -5.13 11.03 -13.24
CA VAL A 158 -6.12 10.57 -12.24
C VAL A 158 -5.51 10.57 -10.84
N TYR A 159 -4.28 10.05 -10.69
CA TYR A 159 -3.56 10.08 -9.42
C TYR A 159 -3.36 11.49 -8.90
N LEU A 160 -2.83 12.41 -9.72
CA LEU A 160 -2.62 13.81 -9.34
C LEU A 160 -3.94 14.51 -8.99
N GLY A 161 -4.99 14.32 -9.79
CA GLY A 161 -6.29 14.96 -9.54
C GLY A 161 -6.86 14.58 -8.17
N ILE A 162 -6.84 13.29 -7.82
CA ILE A 162 -7.30 12.82 -6.50
C ILE A 162 -6.37 13.30 -5.38
N ALA A 163 -5.05 13.27 -5.61
CA ALA A 163 -4.06 13.70 -4.63
C ALA A 163 -4.17 15.19 -4.31
N GLN A 164 -4.45 16.06 -5.31
CA GLN A 164 -4.61 17.52 -5.11
C GLN A 164 -5.88 17.85 -4.30
N ILE A 165 -7.00 17.19 -4.60
CA ILE A 165 -8.21 17.33 -3.79
C ILE A 165 -7.94 16.90 -2.35
N GLY A 166 -7.23 15.78 -2.18
CA GLY A 166 -6.81 15.30 -0.86
C GLY A 166 -5.93 16.28 -0.10
N ALA A 167 -4.91 16.84 -0.76
CA ALA A 167 -3.99 17.82 -0.17
C ALA A 167 -4.71 19.11 0.24
N PHE A 168 -5.67 19.57 -0.57
CA PHE A 168 -6.51 20.71 -0.21
C PHE A 168 -7.31 20.43 1.07
N CYS A 169 -7.96 19.27 1.17
CA CYS A 169 -8.69 18.87 2.38
C CYS A 169 -7.76 18.81 3.61
N ILE A 170 -6.56 18.20 3.46
CA ILE A 170 -5.56 18.13 4.54
C ILE A 170 -5.19 19.54 5.01
N THR A 171 -4.85 20.43 4.08
CA THR A 171 -4.43 21.79 4.40
C THR A 171 -5.54 22.55 5.11
N CYS A 172 -6.80 22.46 4.65
CA CYS A 172 -7.94 23.06 5.34
C CYS A 172 -8.12 22.51 6.76
N GLY A 173 -7.99 21.20 6.96
CA GLY A 173 -8.07 20.56 8.27
C GLY A 173 -6.97 21.05 9.22
N LEU A 174 -5.73 21.15 8.74
CA LEU A 174 -4.59 21.67 9.50
C LEU A 174 -4.77 23.14 9.88
N LEU A 175 -5.26 23.96 8.97
CA LEU A 175 -5.55 25.38 9.22
C LEU A 175 -6.65 25.57 10.26
N ILE A 176 -7.68 24.71 10.29
CA ILE A 176 -8.71 24.73 11.35
C ILE A 176 -8.03 24.50 12.71
N ILE A 177 -7.19 23.48 12.85
CA ILE A 177 -6.50 23.22 14.12
C ILE A 177 -5.58 24.38 14.48
N ALA A 178 -4.75 24.86 13.55
CA ALA A 178 -3.82 25.96 13.77
C ALA A 178 -4.51 27.25 14.25
N ASN A 179 -5.70 27.54 13.71
CA ASN A 179 -6.50 28.69 14.13
C ASN A 179 -6.94 28.59 15.61
N TYR A 180 -7.37 27.42 16.07
CA TYR A 180 -7.74 27.22 17.48
C TYR A 180 -6.54 27.04 18.41
N ALA A 181 -5.43 26.53 17.90
CA ALA A 181 -4.18 26.38 18.66
C ALA A 181 -3.40 27.71 18.77
N GLY A 182 -3.65 28.67 17.87
CA GLY A 182 -2.90 29.92 17.79
C GLY A 182 -1.47 29.74 17.26
N SER A 183 -1.12 28.60 16.70
CA SER A 183 0.23 28.28 16.22
C SER A 183 0.21 27.33 15.04
N PHE A 184 1.23 27.45 14.16
CA PHE A 184 1.48 26.51 13.05
C PHE A 184 2.44 25.37 13.42
N GLU A 185 3.00 25.36 14.65
CA GLU A 185 3.95 24.35 15.12
C GLU A 185 3.19 23.20 15.80
N PHE A 186 3.39 21.96 15.35
CA PHE A 186 2.68 20.80 15.91
C PHE A 186 3.06 20.52 17.36
N ALA A 187 4.29 20.84 17.77
CA ALA A 187 4.74 20.71 19.14
C ALA A 187 3.92 21.56 20.14
N GLU A 188 3.30 22.66 19.67
CA GLU A 188 2.50 23.57 20.47
C GLU A 188 1.01 23.19 20.49
N TRP A 189 0.59 22.20 19.68
CA TRP A 189 -0.82 21.87 19.54
C TRP A 189 -1.41 21.13 20.73
N GLY A 190 -0.68 20.42 21.53
CA GLY A 190 -1.16 19.73 22.72
C GLY A 190 -2.57 19.15 22.56
N LYS A 191 -3.42 19.34 23.58
CA LYS A 191 -4.88 19.13 23.47
C LYS A 191 -5.53 20.47 23.11
N VAL A 192 -5.85 20.65 21.82
CA VAL A 192 -6.46 21.88 21.33
C VAL A 192 -7.88 22.01 21.87
N ASN A 193 -8.19 23.14 22.52
CA ASN A 193 -9.53 23.44 22.97
C ASN A 193 -10.34 24.05 21.84
N MET A 194 -11.14 23.24 21.15
CA MET A 194 -11.97 23.65 20.03
C MET A 194 -13.39 23.08 20.14
N PRO A 195 -14.41 23.77 19.57
CA PRO A 195 -15.78 23.25 19.53
C PRO A 195 -15.86 21.90 18.80
N MET A 196 -16.74 21.00 19.26
CA MET A 196 -16.92 19.69 18.64
C MET A 196 -17.25 19.78 17.14
N GLY A 197 -18.02 20.80 16.71
CA GLY A 197 -18.32 21.00 15.28
C GLY A 197 -17.08 21.27 14.42
N ALA A 198 -16.11 22.06 14.93
CA ALA A 198 -14.84 22.31 14.25
C ALA A 198 -13.96 21.05 14.25
N SER A 199 -13.98 20.28 15.37
CA SER A 199 -13.29 18.98 15.46
C SER A 199 -13.82 17.98 14.42
N VAL A 200 -15.15 17.86 14.28
CA VAL A 200 -15.80 17.01 13.26
C VAL A 200 -15.42 17.47 11.86
N ALA A 201 -15.43 18.78 11.58
CA ALA A 201 -15.05 19.30 10.27
C ALA A 201 -13.59 18.97 9.94
N ALA A 202 -12.65 19.20 10.86
CA ALA A 202 -11.24 18.85 10.68
C ALA A 202 -11.05 17.33 10.48
N PHE A 203 -11.73 16.50 11.27
CA PHE A 203 -11.68 15.05 11.14
C PHE A 203 -12.18 14.56 9.78
N VAL A 204 -13.32 15.07 9.30
CA VAL A 204 -13.87 14.70 7.97
C VAL A 204 -12.90 15.10 6.85
N LEU A 205 -12.30 16.30 6.94
CA LEU A 205 -11.29 16.76 5.99
C LEU A 205 -10.04 15.86 6.00
N PHE A 206 -9.57 15.44 7.16
CA PHE A 206 -8.46 14.47 7.28
C PHE A 206 -8.83 13.10 6.74
N LEU A 207 -10.04 12.62 7.02
CA LEU A 207 -10.51 11.33 6.54
C LEU A 207 -10.57 11.29 5.00
N VAL A 208 -11.07 12.37 4.38
CA VAL A 208 -11.07 12.51 2.91
C VAL A 208 -9.64 12.68 2.39
N GLY A 209 -8.86 13.57 2.98
CA GLY A 209 -7.53 13.91 2.50
C GLY A 209 -6.51 12.79 2.62
N PHE A 210 -6.31 12.27 3.82
CA PHE A 210 -5.39 11.15 4.05
C PHE A 210 -5.95 9.84 3.51
N GLY A 211 -7.26 9.63 3.59
CA GLY A 211 -7.95 8.47 3.04
C GLY A 211 -7.81 8.36 1.51
N SER A 212 -7.85 9.49 0.79
CA SER A 212 -7.62 9.51 -0.65
C SER A 212 -6.20 9.08 -1.02
N LYS A 213 -5.20 9.56 -0.28
CA LYS A 213 -3.80 9.18 -0.48
C LYS A 213 -3.53 7.74 -0.05
N ALA A 214 -4.16 7.26 1.03
CA ALA A 214 -4.08 5.88 1.47
C ALA A 214 -4.77 4.90 0.51
N GLY A 215 -5.65 5.40 -0.36
CA GLY A 215 -6.45 4.57 -1.25
C GLY A 215 -7.57 3.84 -0.52
N MET A 216 -8.16 4.47 0.50
CA MET A 216 -9.34 3.99 1.20
C MET A 216 -10.56 4.05 0.28
N TRP A 217 -11.44 3.05 0.36
CA TRP A 217 -12.73 3.10 -0.30
C TRP A 217 -13.57 4.28 0.25
N PRO A 218 -14.20 5.13 -0.60
CA PRO A 218 -14.34 5.06 -2.06
C PRO A 218 -13.25 5.81 -2.87
N PHE A 219 -12.18 6.31 -2.25
CA PHE A 219 -11.15 7.14 -2.89
C PHE A 219 -10.02 6.35 -3.56
N HIS A 220 -10.16 5.05 -3.70
CA HIS A 220 -9.11 4.09 -4.11
C HIS A 220 -8.84 4.02 -5.62
N VAL A 221 -9.68 4.61 -6.47
CA VAL A 221 -9.71 4.34 -7.92
C VAL A 221 -8.42 4.69 -8.69
N TRP A 222 -7.53 5.47 -8.10
CA TRP A 222 -6.22 5.77 -8.67
C TRP A 222 -5.22 4.62 -8.54
N LEU A 223 -5.33 3.80 -7.48
CA LEU A 223 -4.40 2.71 -7.18
C LEU A 223 -4.32 1.67 -8.31
N PRO A 224 -5.45 1.09 -8.78
CA PRO A 224 -5.42 0.08 -9.84
C PRO A 224 -5.02 0.63 -11.21
N GLN A 225 -4.93 1.96 -11.37
CA GLN A 225 -4.43 2.60 -12.58
C GLN A 225 -2.94 2.95 -12.47
N ALA A 226 -2.50 3.48 -11.33
CA ALA A 226 -1.13 3.92 -11.10
C ALA A 226 -0.14 2.75 -10.96
N HIS A 227 -0.50 1.68 -10.24
CA HIS A 227 0.42 0.56 -10.00
C HIS A 227 0.77 -0.26 -11.24
N PRO A 228 -0.16 -0.60 -12.16
CA PRO A 228 0.21 -1.24 -13.43
C PRO A 228 1.13 -0.38 -14.29
N ALA A 229 0.93 0.95 -14.26
CA ALA A 229 1.73 1.90 -15.03
C ALA A 229 3.15 2.12 -14.48
N ALA A 230 3.34 2.06 -13.16
CA ALA A 230 4.62 2.32 -12.51
C ALA A 230 5.62 1.16 -12.67
N PRO A 231 6.96 1.41 -12.64
CA PRO A 231 7.98 0.37 -12.46
C PRO A 231 7.71 -0.45 -11.19
N SER A 232 8.03 -1.74 -11.18
CA SER A 232 7.62 -2.64 -10.10
C SER A 232 8.31 -2.34 -8.76
N ASN A 233 9.56 -1.91 -8.75
CA ASN A 233 10.25 -1.45 -7.55
C ASN A 233 9.65 -0.16 -6.98
N VAL A 234 9.14 0.73 -7.85
CA VAL A 234 8.39 1.92 -7.44
C VAL A 234 7.01 1.52 -6.88
N SER A 235 6.31 0.58 -7.54
CA SER A 235 5.03 0.04 -7.04
C SER A 235 5.18 -0.61 -5.66
N ALA A 236 6.31 -1.27 -5.38
CA ALA A 236 6.63 -1.82 -4.07
C ALA A 236 6.72 -0.72 -3.00
N LEU A 237 7.36 0.43 -3.30
CA LEU A 237 7.40 1.59 -2.39
C LEU A 237 6.04 2.29 -2.26
N MET A 238 5.34 2.51 -3.36
CA MET A 238 4.03 3.18 -3.33
C MET A 238 3.03 2.39 -2.49
N SER A 239 2.85 1.11 -2.78
CA SER A 239 1.94 0.23 -2.03
C SER A 239 2.50 -0.16 -0.67
N GLY A 240 3.80 -0.47 -0.59
CA GLY A 240 4.46 -0.89 0.64
C GLY A 240 4.50 0.19 1.71
N VAL A 241 4.78 1.45 1.35
CA VAL A 241 5.06 2.48 2.36
C VAL A 241 4.36 3.83 2.14
N MET A 242 4.28 4.39 0.94
CA MET A 242 3.68 5.70 0.72
C MET A 242 2.25 5.82 1.27
N ILE A 243 1.40 4.82 1.01
CA ILE A 243 0.03 4.80 1.53
C ILE A 243 -0.03 4.66 3.06
N LYS A 244 1.01 4.11 3.71
CA LYS A 244 1.12 4.02 5.18
C LYS A 244 1.53 5.34 5.82
N VAL A 245 2.32 6.17 5.12
CA VAL A 245 2.60 7.53 5.55
C VAL A 245 1.30 8.32 5.72
N ALA A 246 0.33 8.12 4.82
CA ALA A 246 -0.99 8.73 4.95
C ALA A 246 -1.78 8.20 6.17
N LEU A 247 -1.66 6.93 6.52
CA LEU A 247 -2.31 6.37 7.72
C LEU A 247 -1.63 6.87 9.00
N PHE A 248 -0.31 6.99 9.01
CA PHE A 248 0.43 7.62 10.11
C PHE A 248 -0.07 9.02 10.37
N THR A 249 -0.17 9.85 9.33
CA THR A 249 -0.61 11.23 9.45
C THR A 249 -2.09 11.34 9.84
N LEU A 250 -2.95 10.45 9.34
CA LEU A 250 -4.34 10.35 9.78
C LEU A 250 -4.45 10.13 11.29
N VAL A 251 -3.69 9.18 11.83
CA VAL A 251 -3.67 8.93 13.29
C VAL A 251 -3.08 10.12 14.03
N LYS A 252 -1.89 10.61 13.62
CA LYS A 252 -1.19 11.73 14.26
C LYS A 252 -2.11 12.95 14.41
N PHE A 253 -2.75 13.38 13.33
CA PHE A 253 -3.56 14.60 13.36
C PHE A 253 -4.95 14.40 13.98
N THR A 254 -5.53 13.19 13.88
CA THR A 254 -6.79 12.89 14.57
C THR A 254 -6.61 12.95 16.09
N LEU A 255 -5.46 12.52 16.63
CA LEU A 255 -5.19 12.53 18.05
C LEU A 255 -4.99 13.93 18.67
N PHE A 256 -4.76 14.97 17.87
CA PHE A 256 -4.77 16.35 18.34
C PHE A 256 -6.19 16.91 18.55
N LEU A 257 -7.21 16.30 17.95
CA LEU A 257 -8.60 16.75 18.03
C LEU A 257 -9.25 16.35 19.38
N PRO A 258 -10.22 17.13 19.88
CA PRO A 258 -11.19 16.62 20.83
C PRO A 258 -11.91 15.40 20.25
N LEU A 259 -11.59 14.22 20.78
CA LEU A 259 -12.02 12.95 20.19
C LEU A 259 -13.49 12.65 20.51
N SER A 260 -14.21 12.18 19.49
CA SER A 260 -15.51 11.52 19.62
C SER A 260 -15.37 10.03 19.32
N ILE A 261 -16.13 9.19 20.04
CA ILE A 261 -16.22 7.74 19.72
C ILE A 261 -16.62 7.47 18.28
N TYR A 262 -17.39 8.39 17.68
CA TYR A 262 -17.81 8.29 16.27
C TYR A 262 -16.66 8.42 15.28
N PHE A 263 -15.52 9.04 15.66
CA PHE A 263 -14.34 9.09 14.78
C PHE A 263 -13.73 7.71 14.60
N GLY A 264 -13.54 6.97 15.69
CA GLY A 264 -13.08 5.59 15.62
C GLY A 264 -14.05 4.67 14.87
N LEU A 265 -15.35 4.84 15.09
CA LEU A 265 -16.38 4.07 14.37
C LEU A 265 -16.41 4.38 12.88
N ALA A 266 -16.26 5.64 12.46
CA ALA A 266 -16.19 6.01 11.05
C ALA A 266 -14.99 5.35 10.37
N VAL A 267 -13.80 5.39 11.00
CA VAL A 267 -12.59 4.71 10.49
C VAL A 267 -12.81 3.20 10.43
N LEU A 268 -13.42 2.59 11.45
CA LEU A 268 -13.74 1.15 11.50
C LEU A 268 -14.67 0.73 10.36
N ILE A 269 -15.78 1.46 10.15
CA ILE A 269 -16.76 1.15 9.10
C ILE A 269 -16.17 1.30 7.71
N LEU A 270 -15.40 2.38 7.46
CA LEU A 270 -14.69 2.57 6.20
C LEU A 270 -13.60 1.52 6.00
N GLY A 271 -12.96 1.07 7.09
CA GLY A 271 -12.05 -0.07 7.07
C GLY A 271 -12.73 -1.36 6.62
N ALA A 272 -13.88 -1.69 7.20
CA ALA A 272 -14.69 -2.85 6.83
C ALA A 272 -15.14 -2.79 5.35
N ALA A 273 -15.59 -1.62 4.89
CA ALA A 273 -15.96 -1.43 3.48
C ALA A 273 -14.75 -1.59 2.56
N SER A 274 -13.61 -0.96 2.90
CA SER A 274 -12.38 -1.05 2.10
C SER A 274 -11.87 -2.48 1.99
N SER A 275 -11.88 -3.25 3.07
CA SER A 275 -11.41 -4.64 3.07
C SER A 275 -12.29 -5.51 2.17
N LEU A 276 -13.61 -5.41 2.29
CA LEU A 276 -14.53 -6.24 1.53
C LEU A 276 -14.57 -5.85 0.03
N PHE A 277 -14.74 -4.56 -0.28
CA PHE A 277 -14.80 -4.14 -1.69
C PHE A 277 -13.46 -4.29 -2.39
N GLY A 278 -12.35 -4.04 -1.68
CA GLY A 278 -10.99 -4.25 -2.23
C GLY A 278 -10.78 -5.67 -2.73
N VAL A 279 -11.10 -6.68 -1.92
CA VAL A 279 -10.93 -8.09 -2.31
C VAL A 279 -11.89 -8.50 -3.43
N LEU A 280 -13.13 -8.02 -3.42
CA LEU A 280 -14.11 -8.33 -4.48
C LEU A 280 -13.64 -7.83 -5.86
N TYR A 281 -13.15 -6.58 -5.93
CA TYR A 281 -12.61 -6.04 -7.18
C TYR A 281 -11.29 -6.71 -7.59
N ALA A 282 -10.42 -7.08 -6.63
CA ALA A 282 -9.20 -7.82 -6.90
C ALA A 282 -9.48 -9.18 -7.58
N LEU A 283 -10.51 -9.89 -7.11
CA LEU A 283 -10.94 -11.17 -7.69
C LEU A 283 -11.32 -11.07 -9.18
N CYS A 284 -11.75 -9.91 -9.63
CA CYS A 284 -12.19 -9.70 -11.00
C CYS A 284 -11.09 -9.31 -11.97
N GLN A 285 -9.86 -9.05 -11.50
CA GLN A 285 -8.77 -8.58 -12.36
C GLN A 285 -8.08 -9.72 -13.12
N HIS A 286 -7.67 -9.40 -14.36
CA HIS A 286 -6.85 -10.25 -15.24
C HIS A 286 -5.41 -9.74 -15.34
N ASP A 287 -5.19 -8.44 -15.11
CA ASP A 287 -3.87 -7.85 -14.90
C ASP A 287 -3.44 -8.08 -13.45
N PHE A 288 -2.31 -8.79 -13.25
CA PHE A 288 -1.89 -9.15 -11.90
C PHE A 288 -1.34 -7.97 -11.09
N LYS A 289 -0.85 -6.88 -11.72
CA LYS A 289 -0.49 -5.66 -10.97
C LYS A 289 -1.73 -4.89 -10.53
N ALA A 290 -2.78 -4.83 -11.36
CA ALA A 290 -4.06 -4.25 -10.97
C ALA A 290 -4.71 -5.08 -9.84
N LEU A 291 -4.64 -6.41 -9.92
CA LEU A 291 -5.08 -7.31 -8.85
C LEU A 291 -4.36 -6.99 -7.54
N LEU A 292 -3.03 -6.89 -7.55
CA LEU A 292 -2.25 -6.52 -6.38
C LEU A 292 -2.60 -5.11 -5.86
N ALA A 293 -2.95 -4.16 -6.72
CA ALA A 293 -3.36 -2.83 -6.31
C ALA A 293 -4.68 -2.83 -5.53
N TYR A 294 -5.70 -3.58 -6.00
CA TYR A 294 -6.95 -3.74 -5.25
C TYR A 294 -6.76 -4.45 -3.90
N HIS A 295 -5.83 -5.39 -3.83
CA HIS A 295 -5.42 -5.96 -2.55
C HIS A 295 -4.75 -4.95 -1.61
N SER A 296 -4.19 -3.86 -2.13
CA SER A 296 -3.71 -2.80 -1.26
C SER A 296 -4.88 -2.03 -0.64
N VAL A 297 -5.97 -1.80 -1.39
CA VAL A 297 -7.21 -1.23 -0.86
C VAL A 297 -7.80 -2.09 0.27
N GLU A 298 -7.85 -3.41 0.04
CA GLU A 298 -8.29 -4.40 1.02
C GLU A 298 -7.48 -4.30 2.32
N ASN A 299 -6.16 -4.39 2.22
CA ASN A 299 -5.29 -4.41 3.39
C ASN A 299 -5.24 -3.06 4.11
N ILE A 300 -5.40 -1.92 3.39
CA ILE A 300 -5.65 -0.63 4.02
C ILE A 300 -6.93 -0.69 4.87
N GLY A 301 -7.97 -1.38 4.39
CA GLY A 301 -9.16 -1.66 5.17
C GLY A 301 -8.86 -2.38 6.48
N ILE A 302 -8.04 -3.43 6.44
CA ILE A 302 -7.65 -4.21 7.64
C ILE A 302 -6.86 -3.34 8.63
N ILE A 303 -5.93 -2.52 8.14
CA ILE A 303 -5.21 -1.55 9.00
C ILE A 303 -6.20 -0.57 9.65
N LEU A 304 -7.15 -0.05 8.89
CA LEU A 304 -8.16 0.89 9.40
C LEU A 304 -9.10 0.24 10.44
N LEU A 305 -9.39 -1.05 10.35
CA LEU A 305 -10.11 -1.80 11.39
C LEU A 305 -9.36 -1.75 12.72
N GLY A 306 -8.05 -2.00 12.71
CA GLY A 306 -7.21 -1.88 13.89
C GLY A 306 -7.12 -0.44 14.40
N LEU A 307 -6.76 0.52 13.54
CA LEU A 307 -6.60 1.93 13.91
C LEU A 307 -7.93 2.56 14.38
N GLY A 308 -9.05 2.23 13.74
CA GLY A 308 -10.39 2.67 14.14
C GLY A 308 -10.77 2.16 15.53
N THR A 309 -10.46 0.89 15.81
CA THR A 309 -10.61 0.32 17.17
C THR A 309 -9.74 1.06 18.19
N GLY A 310 -8.49 1.40 17.81
CA GLY A 310 -7.58 2.18 18.66
C GLY A 310 -8.10 3.58 18.97
N ILE A 311 -8.52 4.34 17.96
CA ILE A 311 -9.10 5.68 18.09
C ILE A 311 -10.38 5.63 18.95
N TYR A 312 -11.25 4.65 18.71
CA TYR A 312 -12.44 4.42 19.52
C TYR A 312 -12.07 4.18 21.01
N GLY A 313 -11.07 3.33 21.26
CA GLY A 313 -10.60 3.04 22.61
C GLY A 313 -10.12 4.28 23.35
N VAL A 314 -9.33 5.16 22.70
CA VAL A 314 -8.89 6.44 23.29
C VAL A 314 -10.09 7.34 23.59
N ALA A 315 -11.03 7.48 22.64
CA ALA A 315 -12.21 8.32 22.81
C ALA A 315 -13.16 7.81 23.91
N ALA A 316 -13.24 6.50 24.10
CA ALA A 316 -14.06 5.85 25.13
C ALA A 316 -13.33 5.77 26.50
N GLY A 317 -12.07 6.20 26.60
CA GLY A 317 -11.27 6.07 27.83
C GLY A 317 -10.86 4.62 28.15
N ASN A 318 -10.98 3.71 27.19
CA ASN A 318 -10.59 2.31 27.35
C ASN A 318 -9.17 2.07 26.83
N VAL A 319 -8.23 2.14 27.76
CA VAL A 319 -6.79 2.05 27.48
C VAL A 319 -6.39 0.71 26.86
N THR A 320 -6.97 -0.40 27.33
CA THR A 320 -6.69 -1.74 26.81
C THR A 320 -7.14 -1.86 25.34
N LEU A 321 -8.35 -1.40 25.06
CA LEU A 321 -8.90 -1.43 23.70
C LEU A 321 -8.11 -0.52 22.76
N ALA A 322 -7.68 0.66 23.24
CA ALA A 322 -6.82 1.57 22.51
C ALA A 322 -5.48 0.89 22.14
N ALA A 323 -4.83 0.28 23.13
CA ALA A 323 -3.54 -0.39 22.93
C ALA A 323 -3.63 -1.55 21.93
N VAL A 324 -4.62 -2.43 22.08
CA VAL A 324 -4.80 -3.57 21.17
C VAL A 324 -5.16 -3.11 19.75
N GLY A 325 -6.03 -2.10 19.62
CA GLY A 325 -6.40 -1.57 18.33
C GLY A 325 -5.21 -0.95 17.59
N PHE A 326 -4.42 -0.11 18.25
CA PHE A 326 -3.22 0.46 17.62
C PHE A 326 -2.13 -0.58 17.39
N LEU A 327 -1.93 -1.56 18.30
CA LEU A 327 -1.03 -2.68 18.06
C LEU A 327 -1.43 -3.47 16.81
N ALA A 328 -2.70 -3.82 16.67
CA ALA A 328 -3.22 -4.52 15.51
C ALA A 328 -2.97 -3.74 14.21
N GLY A 329 -3.35 -2.45 14.19
CA GLY A 329 -3.15 -1.58 13.04
C GLY A 329 -1.68 -1.41 12.67
N CYS A 330 -0.82 -1.07 13.61
CA CYS A 330 0.62 -0.89 13.39
C CYS A 330 1.30 -2.19 12.96
N TYR A 331 0.94 -3.33 13.57
CA TYR A 331 1.50 -4.61 13.15
C TYR A 331 1.07 -4.97 11.73
N HIS A 332 -0.19 -4.70 11.37
CA HIS A 332 -0.64 -4.95 10.00
C HIS A 332 0.01 -3.97 9.00
N VAL A 333 0.37 -2.75 9.40
CA VAL A 333 1.16 -1.80 8.59
C VAL A 333 2.47 -2.41 8.14
N VAL A 334 3.28 -2.93 9.07
CA VAL A 334 4.59 -3.51 8.73
C VAL A 334 4.44 -4.82 7.94
N ASN A 335 3.51 -5.68 8.35
CA ASN A 335 3.26 -6.94 7.66
C ASN A 335 2.83 -6.73 6.21
N HIS A 336 1.85 -5.85 6.01
CA HIS A 336 1.39 -5.48 4.68
C HIS A 336 2.52 -4.83 3.85
N ALA A 337 3.37 -4.00 4.44
CA ALA A 337 4.51 -3.43 3.72
C ALA A 337 5.43 -4.52 3.18
N ILE A 338 5.75 -5.54 4.00
CA ILE A 338 6.68 -6.60 3.65
C ILE A 338 6.10 -7.52 2.56
N PHE A 339 4.91 -8.11 2.78
CA PHE A 339 4.39 -9.05 1.79
C PHE A 339 3.94 -8.36 0.50
N LYS A 340 3.48 -7.10 0.55
CA LYS A 340 3.16 -6.32 -0.66
C LYS A 340 4.41 -5.92 -1.43
N GLY A 341 5.45 -5.46 -0.73
CA GLY A 341 6.74 -5.24 -1.35
C GLY A 341 7.20 -6.48 -2.10
N LEU A 342 7.17 -7.65 -1.43
CA LEU A 342 7.53 -8.94 -2.03
C LEU A 342 6.70 -9.27 -3.28
N LEU A 343 5.37 -9.17 -3.17
CA LEU A 343 4.47 -9.49 -4.29
C LEU A 343 4.70 -8.58 -5.51
N PHE A 344 4.93 -7.27 -5.30
CA PHE A 344 5.23 -6.36 -6.41
C PHE A 344 6.62 -6.60 -7.00
N LEU A 345 7.64 -6.97 -6.21
CA LEU A 345 8.95 -7.35 -6.73
C LEU A 345 8.86 -8.66 -7.53
N CYS A 346 8.13 -9.67 -7.03
CA CYS A 346 7.88 -10.91 -7.77
C CYS A 346 7.10 -10.64 -9.07
N ALA A 347 6.09 -9.77 -9.03
CA ALA A 347 5.37 -9.34 -10.23
C ALA A 347 6.31 -8.67 -11.26
N GLY A 348 7.23 -7.83 -10.79
CA GLY A 348 8.27 -7.24 -11.62
C GLY A 348 9.19 -8.28 -12.27
N SER A 349 9.56 -9.31 -11.52
CA SER A 349 10.36 -10.43 -12.03
C SER A 349 9.62 -11.22 -13.12
N VAL A 350 8.32 -11.47 -12.93
CA VAL A 350 7.50 -12.13 -13.96
C VAL A 350 7.40 -11.25 -15.21
N ILE A 351 7.14 -9.95 -15.07
CA ILE A 351 7.05 -9.03 -16.21
C ILE A 351 8.39 -8.95 -16.96
N HIS A 352 9.50 -8.88 -16.23
CA HIS A 352 10.84 -8.85 -16.80
C HIS A 352 11.12 -10.08 -17.68
N ALA A 353 10.66 -11.25 -17.25
CA ALA A 353 10.87 -12.51 -17.97
C ALA A 353 9.86 -12.75 -19.12
N THR A 354 8.64 -12.22 -19.01
CA THR A 354 7.53 -12.56 -19.91
C THR A 354 6.99 -11.40 -20.75
N HIS A 355 7.36 -10.15 -20.39
CA HIS A 355 6.92 -8.90 -21.02
C HIS A 355 5.39 -8.72 -21.07
N THR A 356 4.65 -9.39 -20.16
CA THR A 356 3.19 -9.27 -20.06
C THR A 356 2.71 -9.14 -18.61
N GLN A 357 1.60 -8.41 -18.41
CA GLN A 357 0.90 -8.29 -17.14
C GLN A 357 -0.39 -9.13 -17.11
N ASN A 358 -0.77 -9.75 -18.22
CA ASN A 358 -1.96 -10.58 -18.31
C ASN A 358 -1.66 -12.00 -17.81
N MET A 359 -2.27 -12.38 -16.67
CA MET A 359 -2.06 -13.72 -16.10
C MET A 359 -2.66 -14.84 -16.94
N ASP A 360 -3.67 -14.58 -17.77
CA ASP A 360 -4.41 -15.61 -18.50
C ASP A 360 -3.61 -16.23 -19.66
N VAL A 361 -2.52 -15.59 -20.08
CA VAL A 361 -1.59 -16.13 -21.08
C VAL A 361 -0.39 -16.84 -20.48
N LEU A 362 -0.21 -16.76 -19.16
CA LEU A 362 0.90 -17.38 -18.43
C LEU A 362 0.53 -18.79 -17.95
N GLY A 363 1.51 -19.58 -17.54
CA GLY A 363 1.34 -20.91 -16.95
C GLY A 363 2.68 -21.65 -16.84
N GLY A 364 2.80 -22.53 -15.83
CA GLY A 364 3.95 -23.41 -15.67
C GLY A 364 5.29 -22.72 -15.37
N LEU A 365 5.30 -21.44 -14.98
CA LEU A 365 6.53 -20.67 -14.78
C LEU A 365 7.36 -21.13 -13.58
N ALA A 366 6.81 -21.91 -12.63
CA ALA A 366 7.58 -22.41 -11.48
C ALA A 366 8.81 -23.22 -11.88
N LYS A 367 8.77 -23.91 -13.03
CA LYS A 367 9.93 -24.67 -13.55
C LYS A 367 11.05 -23.77 -14.09
N LYS A 368 10.71 -22.58 -14.56
CA LYS A 368 11.64 -21.61 -15.16
C LYS A 368 12.13 -20.56 -14.17
N MET A 369 11.28 -20.22 -13.19
CA MET A 369 11.50 -19.16 -12.20
C MET A 369 11.20 -19.67 -10.78
N PRO A 370 11.97 -20.66 -10.27
CA PRO A 370 11.65 -21.31 -8.99
C PRO A 370 11.77 -20.37 -7.78
N LEU A 371 12.75 -19.46 -7.74
CA LEU A 371 12.92 -18.53 -6.62
C LEU A 371 11.82 -17.47 -6.62
N THR A 372 11.47 -16.94 -7.79
CA THR A 372 10.33 -16.03 -7.94
C THR A 372 9.02 -16.71 -7.56
N ALA A 373 8.83 -18.00 -7.92
CA ALA A 373 7.65 -18.77 -7.54
C ALA A 373 7.53 -18.94 -6.01
N VAL A 374 8.63 -19.27 -5.33
CA VAL A 374 8.67 -19.38 -3.85
C VAL A 374 8.35 -18.03 -3.22
N GLY A 375 8.94 -16.93 -3.72
CA GLY A 375 8.67 -15.59 -3.23
C GLY A 375 7.19 -15.19 -3.40
N MET A 376 6.61 -15.46 -4.56
CA MET A 376 5.18 -15.21 -4.81
C MET A 376 4.30 -16.04 -3.88
N PHE A 377 4.63 -17.32 -3.65
CA PHE A 377 3.88 -18.19 -2.75
C PHE A 377 3.91 -17.69 -1.29
N ILE A 378 5.10 -17.32 -0.78
CA ILE A 378 5.26 -16.74 0.57
C ILE A 378 4.48 -15.43 0.68
N GLY A 379 4.54 -14.55 -0.32
CA GLY A 379 3.78 -13.31 -0.34
C GLY A 379 2.26 -13.54 -0.32
N ILE A 380 1.77 -14.53 -1.07
CA ILE A 380 0.34 -14.93 -1.07
C ILE A 380 -0.06 -15.54 0.28
N MET A 381 0.77 -16.36 0.90
CA MET A 381 0.51 -16.84 2.26
C MET A 381 0.43 -15.67 3.25
N GLY A 382 1.30 -14.66 3.11
CA GLY A 382 1.30 -13.46 3.95
C GLY A 382 0.01 -12.67 3.83
N ILE A 383 -0.46 -12.41 2.61
CA ILE A 383 -1.70 -11.66 2.38
C ILE A 383 -2.96 -12.44 2.77
N ALA A 384 -2.91 -13.78 2.68
CA ALA A 384 -3.99 -14.66 3.10
C ALA A 384 -3.99 -14.93 4.62
N ALA A 385 -3.15 -14.24 5.36
CA ALA A 385 -2.98 -14.40 6.82
C ALA A 385 -2.76 -15.86 7.26
N LEU A 386 -2.06 -16.65 6.43
CA LEU A 386 -1.79 -18.04 6.74
C LEU A 386 -0.55 -18.17 7.63
N PRO A 387 -0.64 -18.88 8.78
CA PRO A 387 0.55 -19.15 9.56
C PRO A 387 1.51 -20.07 8.77
N PRO A 388 2.82 -20.01 8.96
CA PRO A 388 3.56 -19.23 9.97
C PRO A 388 4.01 -17.84 9.50
N VAL A 389 3.43 -17.32 8.41
CA VAL A 389 3.83 -16.05 7.82
C VAL A 389 3.20 -14.85 8.57
N ASN A 390 3.77 -13.69 8.38
CA ASN A 390 3.53 -12.49 9.18
C ASN A 390 2.07 -11.97 9.20
N GLY A 391 1.26 -12.17 8.15
CA GLY A 391 -0.13 -11.68 8.10
C GLY A 391 -1.02 -12.20 9.22
N PHE A 392 -0.84 -13.46 9.64
CA PHE A 392 -1.68 -14.13 10.62
C PHE A 392 -1.78 -13.38 11.96
N VAL A 393 -0.64 -12.99 12.55
CA VAL A 393 -0.62 -12.42 13.91
C VAL A 393 -1.30 -11.06 13.96
N SER A 394 -1.10 -10.22 12.94
CA SER A 394 -1.73 -8.89 12.90
C SER A 394 -3.24 -8.97 12.74
N GLU A 395 -3.75 -9.88 11.91
CA GLU A 395 -5.20 -10.09 11.78
C GLU A 395 -5.78 -10.70 13.06
N TRP A 396 -5.08 -11.64 13.69
CA TRP A 396 -5.48 -12.18 14.97
C TRP A 396 -5.67 -11.07 16.03
N PHE A 397 -4.73 -10.11 16.14
CA PHE A 397 -4.92 -8.96 17.02
C PHE A 397 -6.09 -8.08 16.60
N THR A 398 -6.31 -7.90 15.30
CA THR A 398 -7.47 -7.13 14.78
C THR A 398 -8.78 -7.76 15.22
N TYR A 399 -8.91 -9.09 15.10
CA TYR A 399 -10.07 -9.82 15.63
C TYR A 399 -10.23 -9.65 17.14
N GLN A 400 -9.13 -9.80 17.91
CA GLN A 400 -9.17 -9.65 19.36
C GLN A 400 -9.65 -8.25 19.77
N GLY A 401 -9.11 -7.19 19.13
CA GLY A 401 -9.54 -5.81 19.40
C GLY A 401 -11.01 -5.56 19.08
N MET A 402 -11.49 -6.02 17.91
CA MET A 402 -12.89 -5.85 17.51
C MET A 402 -13.86 -6.65 18.39
N LEU A 403 -13.51 -7.89 18.78
CA LEU A 403 -14.33 -8.70 19.69
C LEU A 403 -14.40 -8.09 21.10
N GLN A 404 -13.31 -7.54 21.59
CA GLN A 404 -13.29 -6.78 22.86
C GLN A 404 -14.19 -5.54 22.75
N GLY A 405 -14.07 -4.76 21.67
CA GLY A 405 -14.92 -3.62 21.40
C GLY A 405 -16.41 -3.99 21.36
N ALA A 406 -16.77 -5.11 20.72
CA ALA A 406 -18.14 -5.62 20.68
C ALA A 406 -18.65 -6.03 22.07
N LYS A 407 -17.80 -6.61 22.93
CA LYS A 407 -18.17 -7.06 24.27
C LYS A 407 -18.46 -5.89 25.21
N GLU A 408 -17.66 -4.84 25.15
CA GLU A 408 -17.68 -3.74 26.12
C GLU A 408 -18.56 -2.55 25.74
N SER A 409 -19.15 -2.56 24.54
CA SER A 409 -19.91 -1.43 23.99
C SER A 409 -21.42 -1.57 24.12
N GLY A 410 -22.12 -0.43 24.05
CA GLY A 410 -23.58 -0.37 23.91
C GLY A 410 -24.08 -1.00 22.61
N ILE A 411 -25.39 -1.27 22.52
CA ILE A 411 -25.98 -2.14 21.50
C ILE A 411 -25.64 -1.73 20.04
N PHE A 412 -25.73 -0.45 19.68
CA PHE A 412 -25.42 0.02 18.32
C PHE A 412 -23.95 -0.13 17.97
N ILE A 413 -23.06 0.18 18.89
CA ILE A 413 -21.60 0.09 18.70
C ILE A 413 -21.19 -1.38 18.62
N ARG A 414 -21.82 -2.24 19.42
CA ARG A 414 -21.65 -3.70 19.37
C ARG A 414 -21.96 -4.24 17.97
N TYR A 415 -23.06 -3.79 17.34
CA TYR A 415 -23.38 -4.20 15.97
C TYR A 415 -22.34 -3.71 14.97
N ALA A 416 -21.82 -2.49 15.09
CA ALA A 416 -20.78 -1.98 14.22
C ALA A 416 -19.49 -2.82 14.31
N PHE A 417 -19.03 -3.14 15.51
CA PHE A 417 -17.88 -4.03 15.71
C PHE A 417 -18.14 -5.45 15.20
N SER A 418 -19.33 -6.01 15.47
CA SER A 418 -19.69 -7.34 14.99
C SER A 418 -19.74 -7.42 13.47
N LEU A 419 -20.27 -6.38 12.81
CA LEU A 419 -20.27 -6.28 11.36
C LEU A 419 -18.85 -6.18 10.79
N ALA A 420 -17.97 -5.45 11.46
CA ALA A 420 -16.56 -5.35 11.08
C ALA A 420 -15.84 -6.71 11.22
N VAL A 421 -16.14 -7.50 12.25
CA VAL A 421 -15.64 -8.88 12.40
C VAL A 421 -16.10 -9.75 11.25
N VAL A 422 -17.38 -9.69 10.89
CA VAL A 422 -17.94 -10.45 9.75
C VAL A 422 -17.31 -10.01 8.43
N ALA A 423 -17.12 -8.69 8.23
CA ALA A 423 -16.48 -8.17 7.02
C ALA A 423 -15.05 -8.69 6.89
N LEU A 424 -14.26 -8.68 7.96
CA LEU A 424 -12.89 -9.21 7.96
C LEU A 424 -12.88 -10.72 7.70
N ALA A 425 -13.79 -11.49 8.31
CA ALA A 425 -13.91 -12.93 8.09
C ALA A 425 -14.24 -13.26 6.62
N LEU A 426 -15.19 -12.53 6.02
CA LEU A 426 -15.53 -12.67 4.60
C LEU A 426 -14.33 -12.30 3.71
N THR A 427 -13.61 -11.23 4.05
CA THR A 427 -12.38 -10.83 3.35
C THR A 427 -11.36 -11.96 3.38
N GLY A 428 -11.09 -12.57 4.53
CA GLY A 428 -10.14 -13.67 4.66
C GLY A 428 -10.50 -14.89 3.81
N VAL A 429 -11.79 -15.28 3.77
CA VAL A 429 -12.27 -16.37 2.89
C VAL A 429 -12.06 -16.02 1.41
N LEU A 430 -12.38 -14.79 1.00
CA LEU A 430 -12.24 -14.34 -0.38
C LEU A 430 -10.78 -14.20 -0.79
N VAL A 431 -9.88 -13.78 0.13
CA VAL A 431 -8.42 -13.74 -0.11
C VAL A 431 -7.87 -15.14 -0.37
N GLY A 432 -8.39 -16.16 0.32
CA GLY A 432 -8.01 -17.56 0.04
C GLY A 432 -8.20 -17.97 -1.42
N MET A 433 -9.18 -17.38 -2.13
CA MET A 433 -9.36 -17.58 -3.57
C MET A 433 -8.25 -16.97 -4.43
N HIS A 434 -7.38 -16.11 -3.86
CA HIS A 434 -6.25 -15.50 -4.57
C HIS A 434 -5.06 -16.43 -4.76
N LEU A 435 -5.14 -17.64 -4.24
CA LEU A 435 -4.25 -18.72 -4.68
C LEU A 435 -4.30 -18.88 -6.22
N LYS A 436 -5.37 -18.38 -6.87
CA LYS A 436 -5.46 -18.29 -8.33
C LYS A 436 -4.26 -17.58 -8.95
N LEU A 437 -3.72 -16.52 -8.31
CA LEU A 437 -2.58 -15.77 -8.85
C LEU A 437 -1.36 -16.69 -9.01
N TYR A 438 -1.09 -17.50 -7.99
CA TYR A 438 -0.02 -18.49 -8.06
C TYR A 438 -0.37 -19.62 -9.05
N ALA A 439 -1.57 -20.18 -8.93
CA ALA A 439 -2.00 -21.33 -9.73
C ALA A 439 -2.01 -21.01 -11.24
N VAL A 440 -2.45 -19.80 -11.62
CA VAL A 440 -2.55 -19.41 -13.03
C VAL A 440 -1.19 -19.07 -13.64
N ILE A 441 -0.28 -18.45 -12.88
CA ILE A 441 1.03 -18.00 -13.38
C ILE A 441 2.08 -19.11 -13.29
N PHE A 442 2.18 -19.76 -12.15
CA PHE A 442 3.32 -20.63 -11.84
C PHE A 442 3.02 -22.13 -11.97
N ALA A 443 1.76 -22.54 -11.74
CA ALA A 443 1.37 -23.94 -11.84
C ALA A 443 0.82 -24.30 -13.23
N GLY A 444 0.51 -25.58 -13.43
CA GLY A 444 -0.04 -26.12 -14.66
C GLY A 444 0.96 -26.22 -15.81
N THR A 445 0.44 -26.26 -17.04
CA THR A 445 1.21 -26.28 -18.27
C THR A 445 1.25 -24.89 -18.91
N PRO A 446 2.29 -24.59 -19.70
CA PRO A 446 2.36 -23.33 -20.45
C PRO A 446 1.12 -23.11 -21.32
N ARG A 447 0.54 -21.90 -21.29
CA ARG A 447 -0.55 -21.52 -22.21
C ARG A 447 0.00 -20.91 -23.49
N ASP A 448 1.10 -20.17 -23.38
CA ASP A 448 1.89 -19.68 -24.52
C ASP A 448 3.31 -20.28 -24.39
N GLU A 449 3.64 -21.22 -25.28
CA GLU A 449 4.94 -21.90 -25.31
C GLU A 449 6.08 -20.92 -25.56
N LYS A 450 5.90 -19.93 -26.45
CA LYS A 450 6.96 -18.96 -26.80
C LYS A 450 7.34 -18.12 -25.58
N ILE A 451 6.35 -17.66 -24.81
CA ILE A 451 6.59 -16.91 -23.58
C ILE A 451 7.31 -17.81 -22.57
N TRP A 452 6.87 -19.05 -22.41
CA TRP A 452 7.43 -19.98 -21.44
C TRP A 452 8.87 -20.41 -21.79
N GLU A 453 9.17 -20.69 -23.06
CA GLU A 453 10.52 -21.07 -23.49
C GLU A 453 11.55 -19.98 -23.24
N ASN A 454 11.17 -18.72 -23.46
CA ASN A 454 12.04 -17.56 -23.28
C ASN A 454 12.17 -17.13 -21.80
N ALA A 455 11.25 -17.55 -20.94
CA ALA A 455 11.26 -17.18 -19.52
C ALA A 455 12.48 -17.78 -18.80
N LYS A 456 13.15 -16.95 -18.00
CA LYS A 456 14.30 -17.30 -17.17
C LYS A 456 14.17 -16.65 -15.80
N GLU A 457 14.85 -17.23 -14.80
CA GLU A 457 14.92 -16.60 -13.47
C GLU A 457 15.59 -15.22 -13.56
N SER A 458 15.16 -14.35 -12.67
CA SER A 458 15.61 -12.95 -12.62
C SER A 458 17.09 -12.81 -12.23
N PRO A 459 17.77 -11.73 -12.63
CA PRO A 459 19.14 -11.42 -12.23
C PRO A 459 19.29 -11.37 -10.71
N LEU A 460 20.53 -11.63 -10.22
CA LEU A 460 20.85 -11.78 -8.80
C LEU A 460 20.36 -10.61 -7.92
N GLY A 461 20.50 -9.35 -8.35
CA GLY A 461 20.04 -8.19 -7.57
C GLY A 461 18.52 -8.21 -7.35
N MET A 462 17.74 -8.62 -8.36
CA MET A 462 16.30 -8.77 -8.23
C MET A 462 15.95 -9.91 -7.26
N VAL A 463 16.63 -11.05 -7.38
CA VAL A 463 16.45 -12.20 -6.49
C VAL A 463 16.79 -11.84 -5.04
N LEU A 464 17.91 -11.14 -4.80
CA LEU A 464 18.31 -10.71 -3.45
C LEU A 464 17.26 -9.76 -2.82
N GLY A 465 16.73 -8.80 -3.59
CA GLY A 465 15.66 -7.92 -3.11
C GLY A 465 14.41 -8.70 -2.67
N MET A 466 14.02 -9.74 -3.42
CA MET A 466 12.92 -10.63 -3.05
C MET A 466 13.25 -11.46 -1.80
N ILE A 467 14.47 -12.02 -1.70
CA ILE A 467 14.91 -12.84 -0.53
C ILE A 467 14.85 -12.01 0.76
N ILE A 468 15.27 -10.75 0.75
CA ILE A 468 15.20 -9.87 1.93
C ILE A 468 13.75 -9.82 2.45
N LEU A 469 12.77 -9.64 1.56
CA LEU A 469 11.37 -9.57 1.95
C LEU A 469 10.76 -10.95 2.27
N MET A 470 11.22 -12.04 1.65
CA MET A 470 10.84 -13.39 2.03
C MET A 470 11.26 -13.71 3.47
N ILE A 471 12.52 -13.38 3.82
CA ILE A 471 13.02 -13.51 5.20
C ILE A 471 12.19 -12.63 6.14
N GLY A 472 11.83 -11.41 5.72
CA GLY A 472 10.93 -10.54 6.46
C GLY A 472 9.56 -11.17 6.71
N CYS A 473 8.90 -11.74 5.69
CA CYS A 473 7.59 -12.39 5.83
C CYS A 473 7.62 -13.54 6.86
N VAL A 474 8.62 -14.39 6.79
CA VAL A 474 8.75 -15.52 7.73
C VAL A 474 9.23 -15.06 9.10
N GLY A 475 10.22 -14.16 9.15
CA GLY A 475 10.81 -13.67 10.40
C GLY A 475 9.82 -12.89 11.27
N PHE A 476 9.01 -12.01 10.66
CA PHE A 476 7.97 -11.25 11.38
C PHE A 476 6.74 -12.11 11.73
N GLY A 477 6.57 -13.26 11.07
CA GLY A 477 5.56 -14.25 11.45
C GLY A 477 6.01 -15.10 12.62
N VAL A 478 7.10 -15.83 12.47
CA VAL A 478 7.63 -16.75 13.50
C VAL A 478 8.14 -15.98 14.73
N GLY A 479 8.84 -14.86 14.50
CA GLY A 479 9.39 -13.99 15.56
C GLY A 479 8.41 -12.95 16.09
N ALA A 480 7.12 -13.13 15.93
CA ALA A 480 6.08 -12.16 16.25
C ALA A 480 6.17 -11.57 17.67
N HIS A 481 6.57 -12.38 18.64
CA HIS A 481 6.70 -11.91 20.04
C HIS A 481 7.75 -10.81 20.21
N PHE A 482 8.88 -10.86 19.46
CA PHE A 482 9.87 -9.78 19.47
C PHE A 482 9.34 -8.51 18.80
N ILE A 483 8.59 -8.68 17.69
CA ILE A 483 8.06 -7.57 16.91
C ILE A 483 6.97 -6.82 17.70
N VAL A 484 6.11 -7.55 18.41
CA VAL A 484 5.07 -6.96 19.26
C VAL A 484 5.69 -6.02 20.31
N ASP A 485 6.80 -6.41 20.92
CA ASP A 485 7.49 -5.58 21.92
C ASP A 485 7.98 -4.24 21.33
N TYR A 486 8.56 -4.29 20.13
CA TYR A 486 8.97 -3.08 19.40
C TYR A 486 7.78 -2.18 19.04
N ILE A 487 6.68 -2.75 18.56
CA ILE A 487 5.48 -1.97 18.20
C ILE A 487 4.86 -1.34 19.45
N MET A 488 4.85 -2.06 20.56
CA MET A 488 4.31 -1.55 21.83
C MET A 488 5.06 -0.31 22.34
N GLN A 489 6.35 -0.15 22.09
CA GLN A 489 7.09 1.07 22.41
C GLN A 489 6.51 2.28 21.65
N ALA A 490 6.15 2.09 20.35
CA ALA A 490 5.49 3.13 19.56
C ALA A 490 4.04 3.38 20.02
N VAL A 491 3.27 2.34 20.31
CA VAL A 491 1.87 2.41 20.75
C VAL A 491 1.76 3.09 22.12
N ASN A 492 2.64 2.78 23.06
CA ASN A 492 2.66 3.39 24.40
C ASN A 492 2.84 4.91 24.36
N SER A 493 3.55 5.44 23.33
CA SER A 493 3.69 6.89 23.14
C SER A 493 2.37 7.59 22.79
N ILE A 494 1.37 6.86 22.28
CA ILE A 494 0.07 7.40 21.88
C ILE A 494 -0.99 7.17 22.96
N THR A 495 -0.90 6.06 23.71
CA THR A 495 -1.93 5.62 24.67
C THR A 495 -1.64 6.04 26.12
N SER A 496 -0.67 6.95 26.32
CA SER A 496 -0.29 7.47 27.64
C SER A 496 0.01 6.38 28.68
N ASN A 497 0.90 5.47 28.30
CA ASN A 497 1.40 4.40 29.16
C ASN A 497 0.30 3.45 29.66
N SER A 498 -0.37 2.81 28.73
CA SER A 498 -1.29 1.72 29.04
C SER A 498 -0.49 0.63 29.75
N GLY A 499 -0.85 0.27 30.97
CA GLY A 499 -0.28 -0.87 31.67
C GLY A 499 -0.56 -2.23 30.97
N TYR A 500 -0.99 -2.21 29.71
CA TYR A 500 -1.11 -3.36 28.84
C TYR A 500 0.27 -3.67 28.26
N VAL A 501 1.00 -4.46 28.97
CA VAL A 501 2.08 -5.28 28.41
C VAL A 501 1.39 -6.53 27.89
N ALA A 502 1.42 -6.78 26.58
CA ALA A 502 1.15 -8.12 26.08
C ALA A 502 2.03 -9.06 26.92
N SER A 503 1.43 -9.94 27.72
CA SER A 503 2.23 -10.84 28.58
C SER A 503 2.97 -11.78 27.65
N LEU A 504 4.25 -11.47 27.41
CA LEU A 504 5.12 -12.23 26.52
C LEU A 504 5.66 -13.38 27.36
N GLY A 505 5.16 -14.60 27.09
CA GLY A 505 5.90 -15.79 27.43
C GLY A 505 7.15 -15.91 26.54
N ALA A 506 8.06 -16.80 26.83
CA ALA A 506 9.30 -16.99 26.06
C ALA A 506 9.07 -17.21 24.55
N SER A 507 7.90 -17.66 24.13
CA SER A 507 7.53 -17.92 22.71
C SER A 507 6.04 -17.70 22.45
N SER A 508 5.28 -17.12 23.36
CA SER A 508 3.83 -16.97 23.27
C SER A 508 3.40 -15.53 23.51
N ILE A 509 2.29 -15.15 22.90
CA ILE A 509 1.65 -13.85 23.03
C ILE A 509 0.26 -14.09 23.60
N THR A 510 -0.09 -13.39 24.70
CA THR A 510 -1.43 -13.46 25.30
C THR A 510 -2.22 -12.21 24.94
N SER A 511 -3.44 -12.38 24.45
CA SER A 511 -4.37 -11.28 24.16
C SER A 511 -5.07 -10.80 25.44
N PRO A 512 -5.68 -9.60 25.43
CA PRO A 512 -6.52 -9.12 26.54
C PRO A 512 -7.71 -10.03 26.86
N LEU A 513 -8.20 -10.78 25.86
CA LEU A 513 -9.28 -11.77 26.04
C LEU A 513 -8.80 -13.09 26.65
N GLY A 514 -7.50 -13.21 26.98
CA GLY A 514 -6.92 -14.42 27.53
C GLY A 514 -6.54 -15.48 26.48
N SER A 515 -6.69 -15.18 25.20
CA SER A 515 -6.25 -16.09 24.12
C SER A 515 -4.71 -16.10 24.03
N ILE A 516 -4.10 -17.27 23.86
CA ILE A 516 -2.65 -17.45 23.75
C ILE A 516 -2.31 -17.98 22.37
N VAL A 517 -1.32 -17.36 21.72
CA VAL A 517 -0.77 -17.80 20.42
C VAL A 517 0.74 -17.95 20.54
N SER A 518 1.25 -19.10 20.11
CA SER A 518 2.68 -19.34 19.94
C SER A 518 2.99 -19.59 18.47
N THR A 519 3.48 -18.57 17.78
CA THR A 519 3.80 -18.66 16.35
C THR A 519 4.96 -19.61 16.04
N PRO A 520 6.02 -19.74 16.86
CA PRO A 520 7.04 -20.76 16.66
C PRO A 520 6.48 -22.17 16.78
N LEU A 521 5.58 -22.43 17.75
CA LEU A 521 4.96 -23.75 17.90
C LEU A 521 4.08 -24.10 16.70
N ILE A 522 3.27 -23.14 16.22
CA ILE A 522 2.46 -23.32 15.01
C ILE A 522 3.36 -23.64 13.81
N ALA A 523 4.48 -22.92 13.65
CA ALA A 523 5.43 -23.17 12.56
C ALA A 523 6.01 -24.58 12.64
N VAL A 524 6.42 -25.04 13.82
CA VAL A 524 6.93 -26.40 14.02
C VAL A 524 5.88 -27.46 13.70
N ILE A 525 4.64 -27.29 14.18
CA ILE A 525 3.54 -28.22 13.89
C ILE A 525 3.27 -28.30 12.38
N LEU A 526 3.16 -27.14 11.70
CA LEU A 526 2.91 -27.09 10.26
C LEU A 526 4.05 -27.73 9.46
N CYS A 527 5.31 -27.38 9.75
CA CYS A 527 6.46 -27.98 9.08
C CYS A 527 6.52 -29.49 9.31
N SER A 528 6.28 -29.96 10.54
CA SER A 528 6.27 -31.40 10.87
C SER A 528 5.15 -32.11 10.12
N THR A 529 3.94 -31.51 10.06
CA THR A 529 2.80 -32.10 9.34
C THR A 529 3.07 -32.15 7.84
N MET A 530 3.69 -31.12 7.26
CA MET A 530 4.06 -31.10 5.84
C MET A 530 5.17 -32.11 5.50
N LEU A 531 6.11 -32.34 6.40
CA LEU A 531 7.20 -33.29 6.21
C LEU A 531 6.77 -34.76 6.40
N LEU A 532 5.74 -35.00 7.21
CA LEU A 532 5.27 -36.35 7.56
C LEU A 532 4.97 -37.22 6.33
N PRO A 533 4.24 -36.80 5.29
CA PRO A 533 4.04 -37.60 4.08
C PRO A 533 5.34 -37.99 3.39
N PHE A 534 6.32 -37.10 3.32
CA PHE A 534 7.61 -37.37 2.70
C PHE A 534 8.42 -38.39 3.53
N ILE A 535 8.37 -38.28 4.85
CA ILE A 535 9.00 -39.25 5.76
C ILE A 535 8.36 -40.62 5.59
N ILE A 536 7.03 -40.70 5.55
CA ILE A 536 6.29 -41.96 5.36
C ILE A 536 6.69 -42.57 4.01
N LEU A 537 6.69 -41.81 2.90
CA LEU A 537 7.10 -42.31 1.59
C LEU A 537 8.55 -42.77 1.57
N ALA A 538 9.44 -42.09 2.27
CA ALA A 538 10.85 -42.45 2.38
C ALA A 538 11.03 -43.78 3.17
N VAL A 539 10.32 -43.91 4.30
CA VAL A 539 10.34 -45.13 5.12
C VAL A 539 9.74 -46.33 4.37
N MET A 540 8.63 -46.11 3.67
CA MET A 540 7.98 -47.14 2.85
C MET A 540 8.77 -47.48 1.58
N LYS A 541 9.86 -46.77 1.28
CA LYS A 541 10.63 -46.91 0.04
C LYS A 541 9.78 -46.80 -1.23
N ALA A 542 8.65 -46.09 -1.15
CA ALA A 542 7.63 -46.00 -2.19
C ALA A 542 8.04 -45.16 -3.41
N ASN A 543 9.18 -44.47 -3.35
CA ASN A 543 9.56 -43.50 -4.39
C ASN A 543 10.89 -43.87 -5.06
N ARG A 544 11.10 -45.17 -5.35
CA ARG A 544 12.33 -45.66 -6.00
C ARG A 544 12.28 -45.60 -7.53
N ASP A 545 11.10 -45.51 -8.11
CA ASP A 545 10.93 -45.44 -9.55
C ASP A 545 10.95 -43.97 -10.04
N LYS A 546 11.44 -43.78 -11.25
CA LYS A 546 11.42 -42.45 -11.88
C LYS A 546 9.97 -41.95 -12.00
N PRO A 547 9.70 -40.67 -11.71
CA PRO A 547 8.37 -40.12 -11.87
C PRO A 547 7.88 -40.33 -13.31
N ARG A 548 6.64 -40.84 -13.44
CA ARG A 548 6.01 -41.08 -14.73
C ARG A 548 5.50 -39.74 -15.28
N GLU A 549 6.00 -39.34 -16.44
CA GLU A 549 5.48 -38.20 -17.16
C GLU A 549 4.31 -38.60 -18.06
N THR A 550 3.17 -38.00 -17.86
CA THR A 550 1.96 -38.23 -18.68
C THR A 550 1.24 -36.89 -18.87
N ASP A 551 0.48 -36.79 -19.97
CA ASP A 551 -0.44 -35.70 -20.15
C ASP A 551 -1.51 -35.69 -19.05
N PRO A 552 -2.02 -34.50 -18.64
CA PRO A 552 -3.15 -34.40 -17.72
C PRO A 552 -4.39 -35.13 -18.27
N TRP A 553 -5.20 -35.69 -17.35
CA TRP A 553 -6.45 -36.35 -17.74
C TRP A 553 -7.42 -35.36 -18.41
N ALA A 554 -7.80 -35.63 -19.64
CA ALA A 554 -8.66 -34.76 -20.46
C ALA A 554 -9.98 -35.47 -20.88
N CYS A 555 -10.51 -36.37 -20.03
CA CYS A 555 -11.77 -37.08 -20.24
C CYS A 555 -11.88 -37.79 -21.63
N GLY A 556 -10.78 -38.36 -22.10
CA GLY A 556 -10.70 -39.04 -23.40
C GLY A 556 -10.39 -38.14 -24.60
N PHE A 557 -10.31 -36.85 -24.42
CA PHE A 557 -9.83 -35.93 -25.45
C PHE A 557 -8.31 -35.77 -25.38
N LYS A 558 -7.70 -35.34 -26.49
CA LYS A 558 -6.29 -34.92 -26.48
C LYS A 558 -6.18 -33.66 -25.62
N TYR A 559 -5.30 -33.69 -24.64
CA TYR A 559 -5.08 -32.54 -23.77
C TYR A 559 -4.65 -31.29 -24.58
N SER A 560 -5.22 -30.14 -24.23
CA SER A 560 -4.83 -28.83 -24.75
C SER A 560 -4.70 -27.83 -23.60
N PRO A 561 -3.72 -26.90 -23.61
CA PRO A 561 -3.59 -25.85 -22.61
C PRO A 561 -4.86 -25.01 -22.37
N ARG A 562 -5.77 -24.95 -23.37
CA ARG A 562 -7.09 -24.28 -23.25
C ARG A 562 -8.03 -24.97 -22.26
N MET A 563 -7.79 -26.22 -21.87
CA MET A 563 -8.58 -26.96 -20.87
C MET A 563 -8.26 -26.56 -19.44
N GLN A 564 -7.20 -25.77 -19.21
CA GLN A 564 -6.83 -25.26 -17.89
C GLN A 564 -7.72 -24.09 -17.49
N MET A 565 -8.02 -24.00 -16.20
CA MET A 565 -8.71 -22.85 -15.64
C MET A 565 -7.84 -21.60 -15.71
N THR A 566 -8.37 -20.51 -16.26
CA THR A 566 -7.78 -19.16 -16.26
C THR A 566 -8.29 -18.35 -15.05
N GLY A 567 -7.85 -17.11 -14.91
CA GLY A 567 -8.28 -16.24 -13.82
C GLY A 567 -9.81 -15.98 -13.76
N GLY A 568 -10.47 -16.00 -14.93
CA GLY A 568 -11.92 -15.74 -15.05
C GLY A 568 -12.82 -16.78 -14.38
N PRO A 569 -12.68 -18.09 -14.64
CA PRO A 569 -13.51 -19.14 -14.05
C PRO A 569 -13.46 -19.21 -12.52
N PHE A 570 -12.32 -18.89 -11.90
CA PHE A 570 -12.21 -18.84 -10.43
C PHE A 570 -13.22 -17.90 -9.77
N THR A 571 -13.70 -16.91 -10.48
CA THR A 571 -14.56 -15.85 -9.95
C THR A 571 -15.87 -15.69 -10.69
N GLY A 572 -16.13 -16.54 -11.69
CA GLY A 572 -17.30 -16.44 -12.56
C GLY A 572 -18.62 -16.50 -11.83
N ASP A 573 -18.73 -17.41 -10.87
CA ASP A 573 -19.97 -17.57 -10.08
C ASP A 573 -20.15 -16.44 -9.07
N LEU A 574 -19.08 -15.99 -8.41
CA LEU A 574 -19.14 -14.82 -7.54
C LEU A 574 -19.57 -13.56 -8.31
N ARG A 575 -19.07 -13.37 -9.53
CA ARG A 575 -19.50 -12.27 -10.41
C ARG A 575 -20.99 -12.31 -10.72
N LYS A 576 -21.56 -13.50 -10.96
CA LYS A 576 -23.01 -13.65 -11.22
C LYS A 576 -23.82 -13.27 -10.01
N ILE A 577 -23.43 -13.72 -8.81
CA ILE A 577 -24.11 -13.41 -7.56
C ILE A 577 -24.06 -11.90 -7.25
N MET A 578 -22.93 -11.26 -7.57
CA MET A 578 -22.67 -9.84 -7.28
C MET A 578 -22.78 -8.94 -8.52
N ASP A 579 -23.54 -9.33 -9.55
CA ASP A 579 -23.70 -8.57 -10.81
C ASP A 579 -24.17 -7.13 -10.58
N TRP A 580 -24.92 -6.88 -9.52
CA TRP A 580 -25.34 -5.54 -9.09
C TRP A 580 -24.17 -4.61 -8.72
N LEU A 581 -23.07 -5.17 -8.18
CA LEU A 581 -21.87 -4.42 -7.81
C LEU A 581 -20.98 -4.11 -9.05
N PHE A 582 -21.05 -4.97 -10.06
CA PHE A 582 -20.22 -4.88 -11.26
C PHE A 582 -21.00 -4.31 -12.47
N ARG A 583 -21.94 -3.39 -12.24
CA ARG A 583 -22.84 -2.80 -13.26
C ARG A 583 -22.17 -2.10 -14.45
N GLY A 584 -20.87 -1.94 -14.47
CA GLY A 584 -20.12 -1.31 -15.57
C GLY A 584 -19.61 -2.28 -16.64
N HIS A 585 -20.17 -3.48 -16.78
CA HIS A 585 -19.66 -4.49 -17.70
C HIS A 585 -19.74 -4.06 -19.15
N LYS A 586 -18.60 -3.92 -19.80
CA LYS A 586 -18.54 -4.01 -21.27
C LYS A 586 -18.45 -5.48 -21.66
N ARG A 587 -19.62 -6.09 -21.88
CA ARG A 587 -19.69 -7.42 -22.51
C ARG A 587 -19.53 -7.21 -24.00
N ARG A 588 -18.44 -7.72 -24.57
CA ARG A 588 -18.24 -7.73 -26.02
C ARG A 588 -18.21 -9.17 -26.46
N ILE A 589 -19.15 -9.53 -27.34
CA ILE A 589 -19.18 -10.81 -28.02
C ILE A 589 -18.75 -10.52 -29.46
N GLU A 590 -17.61 -11.01 -29.84
CA GLU A 590 -17.11 -10.93 -31.22
C GLU A 590 -17.26 -12.30 -31.83
N GLN A 591 -18.05 -12.37 -32.90
CA GLN A 591 -18.19 -13.57 -33.71
C GLN A 591 -17.60 -13.32 -35.10
N ASN A 592 -16.54 -14.04 -35.42
CA ASN A 592 -15.88 -13.96 -36.70
C ASN A 592 -16.55 -14.93 -37.69
N GLY A 593 -17.64 -14.50 -38.33
CA GLY A 593 -18.41 -15.29 -39.29
C GLY A 593 -19.39 -16.29 -38.68
N TYR A 594 -20.18 -16.99 -39.52
CA TYR A 594 -21.24 -17.92 -39.04
C TYR A 594 -20.71 -19.14 -38.28
N PHE A 595 -19.48 -19.58 -38.52
CA PHE A 595 -18.84 -20.75 -37.88
C PHE A 595 -17.50 -20.39 -37.22
N GLY A 596 -17.20 -19.09 -37.06
CA GLY A 596 -15.97 -18.64 -36.46
C GLY A 596 -15.98 -18.73 -34.92
N PRO A 597 -14.82 -18.63 -34.28
CA PRO A 597 -14.73 -18.65 -32.84
C PRO A 597 -15.50 -17.47 -32.24
N ILE A 598 -16.24 -17.73 -31.16
CA ILE A 598 -16.91 -16.70 -30.38
C ILE A 598 -15.93 -16.26 -29.27
N GLU A 599 -15.53 -15.01 -29.33
CA GLU A 599 -14.71 -14.41 -28.28
C GLU A 599 -15.60 -13.62 -27.32
N TYR A 600 -15.50 -13.97 -26.05
CA TYR A 600 -16.24 -13.33 -24.96
C TYR A 600 -15.29 -12.52 -24.10
N HIS A 601 -15.40 -11.20 -24.19
CA HIS A 601 -14.66 -10.26 -23.35
C HIS A 601 -15.57 -9.67 -22.27
N ASN A 602 -15.18 -9.84 -21.01
CA ASN A 602 -15.88 -9.26 -19.86
C ASN A 602 -14.88 -8.49 -19.00
N HIS A 603 -14.95 -7.16 -19.07
CA HIS A 603 -14.12 -6.27 -18.26
C HIS A 603 -15.00 -5.59 -17.19
N PRO A 604 -15.02 -6.11 -15.93
CA PRO A 604 -15.71 -5.44 -14.84
C PRO A 604 -15.04 -4.11 -14.57
N GLN A 605 -15.86 -3.05 -14.52
CA GLN A 605 -15.40 -1.73 -14.13
C GLN A 605 -15.82 -1.46 -12.69
N ASP A 606 -14.99 -0.70 -11.98
CA ASP A 606 -15.33 -0.20 -10.65
C ASP A 606 -16.58 0.68 -10.73
N ILE A 607 -17.57 0.41 -9.90
CA ILE A 607 -18.83 1.16 -9.86
C ILE A 607 -18.59 2.65 -9.56
N TRP A 608 -17.62 2.95 -8.70
CA TRP A 608 -17.28 4.33 -8.33
C TRP A 608 -16.65 5.07 -9.50
N TRP A 609 -15.85 4.38 -10.31
CA TRP A 609 -15.32 4.95 -11.54
C TRP A 609 -16.44 5.41 -12.47
N THR A 610 -17.46 4.57 -12.67
CA THR A 610 -18.56 4.85 -13.62
C THR A 610 -19.58 5.84 -13.05
N MET A 611 -19.88 5.80 -11.75
CA MET A 611 -20.93 6.62 -11.15
C MET A 611 -20.47 7.99 -10.67
N ILE A 612 -19.20 8.14 -10.28
CA ILE A 612 -18.69 9.38 -9.70
C ILE A 612 -17.53 9.95 -10.52
N TYR A 613 -16.44 9.20 -10.69
CA TYR A 613 -15.21 9.75 -11.23
C TYR A 613 -15.32 10.10 -12.71
N GLN A 614 -15.86 9.21 -13.54
CA GLN A 614 -16.04 9.47 -14.98
C GLN A 614 -16.96 10.67 -15.25
N PRO A 615 -18.14 10.79 -14.63
CA PRO A 615 -18.99 12.00 -14.77
C PRO A 615 -18.30 13.28 -14.34
N VAL A 616 -17.54 13.26 -13.24
CA VAL A 616 -16.79 14.44 -12.77
C VAL A 616 -15.70 14.82 -13.78
N ILE A 617 -14.96 13.85 -14.31
CA ILE A 617 -13.94 14.08 -15.34
C ILE A 617 -14.59 14.66 -16.61
N ASP A 618 -15.70 14.11 -17.06
CA ASP A 618 -16.38 14.58 -18.27
C ASP A 618 -16.98 15.99 -18.08
N TRP A 619 -17.51 16.27 -16.88
CA TRP A 619 -17.94 17.62 -16.52
C TRP A 619 -16.76 18.60 -16.47
N SER A 620 -15.65 18.23 -15.83
CA SER A 620 -14.43 19.05 -15.74
C SER A 620 -13.88 19.38 -17.14
N LYS A 621 -13.88 18.42 -18.07
CA LYS A 621 -13.49 18.66 -19.46
C LYS A 621 -14.40 19.68 -20.14
N LYS A 622 -15.72 19.52 -20.00
CA LYS A 622 -16.68 20.49 -20.56
C LYS A 622 -16.50 21.91 -20.00
N VAL A 623 -16.16 22.02 -18.70
CA VAL A 623 -15.85 23.29 -18.07
C VAL A 623 -14.52 23.84 -18.60
N ALA A 624 -13.49 23.00 -18.70
CA ALA A 624 -12.18 23.39 -19.24
C ALA A 624 -12.28 23.88 -20.69
N ASP A 625 -13.06 23.19 -21.54
CA ASP A 625 -13.31 23.61 -22.93
C ASP A 625 -13.98 25.01 -22.98
N LYS A 626 -14.95 25.28 -22.09
CA LYS A 626 -15.57 26.59 -21.99
C LYS A 626 -14.62 27.68 -21.50
N ILE A 627 -13.80 27.37 -20.47
CA ILE A 627 -12.79 28.31 -19.95
C ILE A 627 -11.68 28.52 -20.98
N GLY A 628 -11.34 27.50 -21.77
CA GLY A 628 -10.35 27.58 -22.83
C GLY A 628 -10.64 28.65 -23.89
N ILE A 629 -11.91 29.01 -24.06
CA ILE A 629 -12.33 30.13 -24.97
C ILE A 629 -11.74 31.48 -24.51
N ILE A 630 -11.49 31.63 -23.20
CA ILE A 630 -10.87 32.83 -22.63
C ILE A 630 -9.40 32.95 -23.09
N GLN A 631 -8.77 31.84 -23.44
CA GLN A 631 -7.39 31.75 -23.91
C GLN A 631 -7.31 32.01 -25.42
N SER A 632 -7.55 33.28 -25.79
CA SER A 632 -7.67 33.73 -27.20
C SER A 632 -6.34 33.82 -27.96
N GLY A 633 -5.19 33.78 -27.28
CA GLY A 633 -3.87 34.01 -27.87
C GLY A 633 -3.50 35.48 -28.08
N TYR A 634 -4.41 36.43 -27.80
CA TYR A 634 -4.15 37.86 -27.96
C TYR A 634 -3.58 38.48 -26.69
N ALA A 635 -2.32 38.92 -26.72
CA ALA A 635 -1.62 39.51 -25.57
C ALA A 635 -2.38 40.70 -24.94
N ASN A 636 -3.01 41.54 -25.77
CA ASN A 636 -3.80 42.69 -25.30
C ASN A 636 -4.99 42.28 -24.43
N LEU A 637 -5.61 41.15 -24.74
CA LEU A 637 -6.74 40.64 -23.96
C LEU A 637 -6.29 40.15 -22.59
N TYR A 638 -5.11 39.50 -22.51
CA TYR A 638 -4.53 39.08 -21.23
C TYR A 638 -4.16 40.25 -20.34
N THR A 639 -3.63 41.35 -20.94
CA THR A 639 -3.36 42.60 -20.22
C THR A 639 -4.67 43.18 -19.65
N LEU A 640 -5.76 43.13 -20.40
CA LEU A 640 -7.09 43.55 -19.93
C LEU A 640 -7.57 42.69 -18.76
N TYR A 641 -7.39 41.34 -18.82
CA TYR A 641 -7.75 40.46 -17.72
C TYR A 641 -6.96 40.76 -16.44
N ILE A 642 -5.64 41.00 -16.56
CA ILE A 642 -4.80 41.42 -15.43
C ILE A 642 -5.31 42.72 -14.82
N LEU A 643 -5.67 43.70 -15.66
CA LEU A 643 -6.19 45.00 -15.20
C LEU A 643 -7.51 44.84 -14.45
N ILE A 644 -8.46 44.07 -15.00
CA ILE A 644 -9.74 43.75 -14.36
C ILE A 644 -9.53 43.09 -13.01
N TYR A 645 -8.63 42.10 -12.95
CA TYR A 645 -8.32 41.37 -11.72
C TYR A 645 -7.71 42.30 -10.66
N LEU A 646 -6.78 43.18 -11.07
CA LEU A 646 -6.16 44.14 -10.18
C LEU A 646 -7.20 45.14 -9.62
N CYS A 647 -8.10 45.67 -10.49
CA CYS A 647 -9.19 46.54 -10.06
C CYS A 647 -10.15 45.85 -9.09
N ALA A 648 -10.46 44.57 -9.34
CA ALA A 648 -11.31 43.77 -8.45
C ALA A 648 -10.66 43.56 -7.07
N ILE A 649 -9.37 43.22 -7.01
CA ILE A 649 -8.65 43.08 -5.73
C ILE A 649 -8.59 44.42 -4.98
N LEU A 650 -8.26 45.51 -5.66
CA LEU A 650 -8.21 46.82 -5.03
C LEU A 650 -9.59 47.27 -4.53
N GLY A 651 -10.66 46.96 -5.30
CA GLY A 651 -12.03 47.20 -4.87
C GLY A 651 -12.41 46.42 -3.62
N VAL A 652 -12.15 45.10 -3.61
CA VAL A 652 -12.39 44.26 -2.44
C VAL A 652 -11.55 44.69 -1.24
N GLY A 653 -10.27 45.03 -1.45
CA GLY A 653 -9.40 45.57 -0.40
C GLY A 653 -9.93 46.87 0.20
N TYR A 654 -10.47 47.76 -0.62
CA TYR A 654 -11.08 49.02 -0.14
C TYR A 654 -12.35 48.82 0.70
N PHE A 655 -13.14 47.77 0.43
CA PHE A 655 -14.35 47.47 1.20
C PHE A 655 -14.09 46.59 2.44
N LEU A 656 -12.92 45.93 2.55
CA LEU A 656 -12.54 45.09 3.68
C LEU A 656 -11.66 45.82 4.73
N ILE A 657 -11.06 46.97 4.37
CA ILE A 657 -10.36 47.91 5.25
C ILE A 657 -11.32 49.03 5.67
#